data_1bcb2fb815327456fd0c5386b4a8436b
#
_entry.id   1bcb2fb815327456fd0c5386b4a8436b
#
_cell.length_a   1.000
_cell.length_b   1.000
_cell.length_c   1.000
_cell.angle_alpha   90.00
_cell.angle_beta   90.00
_cell.angle_gamma   90.00
#
_symmetry.space_group_name_H-M   'P 1'
#
loop_
_entity.id
_entity.type
_entity.pdbx_description
1 polymer ?
#
loop_
_entity_poly.entity_id
_entity_poly.type
_entity_poly.pdbx_seq_one_letter_code
_entity_poly.pdbx_strand_id
1 'polypeptide(L)'
;RIADVDWVIEAVVENLRIKQQLMARVESVIRDHAVVSTNTSGLPIHLIAQGRSESFRKRFLGTHFFNPPRYLKLLEVIPTTDTATEIIKRMQWFARLHLGKGVVVAKDTPNFIANRIGTYAIMLGLRALTEHGYTIEEIDTLTGTLVGRPKSATFRTADLVGLDTLMYVAENIYPAIPHDESREIFHVPPLLRKLVETGSLGAKTGQGFYKKQGKEILSINPVTLVYEPAKPLHLGDIEAIEKIPDLGDRLRALYQDKGRAGTFFREFILNLLGYSARRIPEIADSPIEIDQAMRWGFGWELGPFEIWDALGFETVLADMKAVDIPVAEWVKKDGEMGRWGDGRNESILMSPSTPLDEINLATLKADPKNTLWQNPEAALLDLGDGVALYEFRSKGNTLSLKVVDGLAEALDILETGDFRGLVIGNSGANFSAGANLAEMAMLAQSGNIQAIANLIVKFQSLMQRIHYFPKPIVAAINGRVLGGGCELVMACPQVVAAAETYIGLVELGVGLIPGAGGLMRMVTWAADRAATESPHHIQPFLQKAFETIGMAKVANSAYEAQEFGYLAPTTKIVMNSDRRLYVAKEEVLRLEREGYAPPPERNAIMVLGRPARAMLEHAAYIMYQGGYISEYDRFLASRLAYVMTGGELTVPSLVDENYLLQLERETFLPLLSQPKTQERIAHMLKTKKPLRN
;
A
#
# COMPACT_ATOMS: atom_id res chain seq x y z
N ARG A 1 -30.34 1.64 -19.12
CA ARG A 1 -29.53 1.76 -17.85
C ARG A 1 -28.47 2.85 -17.95
N ILE A 2 -27.75 3.03 -19.07
CA ILE A 2 -26.73 4.09 -19.18
C ILE A 2 -27.33 5.50 -19.32
N ALA A 3 -28.62 5.61 -19.61
CA ALA A 3 -29.32 6.89 -19.66
C ALA A 3 -29.41 7.61 -18.32
N ASP A 4 -29.22 6.91 -17.19
CA ASP A 4 -29.43 7.44 -15.84
C ASP A 4 -28.14 7.55 -15.01
N VAL A 5 -26.97 7.43 -15.66
CA VAL A 5 -25.68 7.50 -14.99
C VAL A 5 -25.04 8.88 -15.14
N ASP A 6 -24.14 9.24 -14.21
CA ASP A 6 -23.39 10.49 -14.23
C ASP A 6 -22.05 10.34 -14.95
N TRP A 7 -21.52 9.12 -15.07
CA TRP A 7 -20.27 8.82 -15.73
C TRP A 7 -20.31 7.48 -16.46
N VAL A 8 -19.88 7.47 -17.73
CA VAL A 8 -19.70 6.27 -18.55
C VAL A 8 -18.22 6.07 -18.82
N ILE A 9 -17.68 4.90 -18.49
CA ILE A 9 -16.31 4.49 -18.82
C ILE A 9 -16.36 3.43 -19.91
N GLU A 10 -15.71 3.70 -21.03
CA GLU A 10 -15.53 2.73 -22.11
C GLU A 10 -14.21 1.96 -21.91
N ALA A 11 -14.27 0.65 -21.96
CA ALA A 11 -13.12 -0.26 -21.82
C ALA A 11 -13.25 -1.48 -22.77
N VAL A 12 -13.73 -1.26 -23.99
CA VAL A 12 -13.82 -2.32 -25.01
C VAL A 12 -12.47 -2.52 -25.72
N VAL A 13 -12.40 -3.49 -26.62
CA VAL A 13 -11.19 -3.82 -27.39
C VAL A 13 -10.54 -2.59 -28.03
N GLU A 14 -9.22 -2.61 -28.11
CA GLU A 14 -8.39 -1.48 -28.57
C GLU A 14 -8.44 -1.34 -30.10
N ASN A 15 -9.60 -0.92 -30.59
CA ASN A 15 -9.87 -0.67 -32.01
C ASN A 15 -10.64 0.63 -32.21
N LEU A 16 -10.04 1.57 -32.89
CA LEU A 16 -10.58 2.92 -33.07
C LEU A 16 -12.00 2.93 -33.67
N ARG A 17 -12.23 2.14 -34.71
CA ARG A 17 -13.54 2.08 -35.37
C ARG A 17 -14.64 1.55 -34.47
N ILE A 18 -14.33 0.52 -33.68
CA ILE A 18 -15.28 -0.06 -32.70
C ILE A 18 -15.61 0.99 -31.63
N LYS A 19 -14.59 1.67 -31.11
CA LYS A 19 -14.79 2.72 -30.09
C LYS A 19 -15.60 3.90 -30.65
N GLN A 20 -15.32 4.38 -31.86
CA GLN A 20 -16.12 5.43 -32.50
C GLN A 20 -17.59 5.05 -32.68
N GLN A 21 -17.87 3.82 -33.13
CA GLN A 21 -19.23 3.31 -33.26
C GLN A 21 -19.94 3.22 -31.90
N LEU A 22 -19.22 2.81 -30.87
CA LEU A 22 -19.77 2.77 -29.53
C LEU A 22 -20.09 4.16 -29.00
N MET A 23 -19.18 5.14 -29.21
CA MET A 23 -19.43 6.53 -28.79
C MET A 23 -20.65 7.15 -29.47
N ALA A 24 -20.92 6.81 -30.74
CA ALA A 24 -22.13 7.22 -31.42
C ALA A 24 -23.42 6.70 -30.74
N ARG A 25 -23.38 5.45 -30.28
CA ARG A 25 -24.51 4.84 -29.56
C ARG A 25 -24.64 5.41 -28.13
N VAL A 26 -23.53 5.66 -27.45
CA VAL A 26 -23.53 6.28 -26.12
C VAL A 26 -24.14 7.67 -26.20
N GLU A 27 -23.70 8.50 -27.15
CA GLU A 27 -24.22 9.86 -27.35
C GLU A 27 -25.74 9.89 -27.54
N SER A 28 -26.32 8.91 -28.25
CA SER A 28 -27.76 8.87 -28.53
C SER A 28 -28.64 8.58 -27.33
N VAL A 29 -28.07 8.15 -26.19
CA VAL A 29 -28.84 7.69 -25.02
C VAL A 29 -28.43 8.34 -23.69
N ILE A 30 -27.30 9.02 -23.67
CA ILE A 30 -26.74 9.59 -22.43
C ILE A 30 -27.32 10.98 -22.16
N ARG A 31 -27.41 11.35 -20.86
CA ARG A 31 -27.83 12.70 -20.44
C ARG A 31 -26.77 13.75 -20.76
N ASP A 32 -27.22 15.00 -20.98
CA ASP A 32 -26.34 16.12 -21.35
C ASP A 32 -25.32 16.53 -20.27
N HIS A 33 -25.49 16.11 -19.02
CA HIS A 33 -24.56 16.41 -17.93
C HIS A 33 -23.58 15.26 -17.59
N ALA A 34 -23.81 14.08 -18.16
CA ALA A 34 -22.98 12.91 -17.86
C ALA A 34 -21.63 12.99 -18.56
N VAL A 35 -20.57 12.64 -17.84
CA VAL A 35 -19.21 12.54 -18.38
C VAL A 35 -19.06 11.23 -19.15
N VAL A 36 -18.34 11.26 -20.26
CA VAL A 36 -17.94 10.04 -20.96
C VAL A 36 -16.44 9.95 -21.03
N SER A 37 -15.89 8.80 -20.71
CA SER A 37 -14.46 8.59 -20.85
C SER A 37 -14.13 7.26 -21.50
N THR A 38 -12.94 7.19 -22.08
CA THR A 38 -12.35 5.97 -22.64
C THR A 38 -11.16 5.54 -21.79
N ASN A 39 -11.03 4.23 -21.54
CA ASN A 39 -9.88 3.63 -20.85
C ASN A 39 -8.84 3.09 -21.86
N THR A 40 -8.76 3.68 -23.05
CA THR A 40 -7.72 3.33 -24.03
C THR A 40 -6.33 3.51 -23.43
N SER A 41 -5.39 2.65 -23.81
CA SER A 41 -4.00 2.74 -23.35
C SER A 41 -3.07 3.46 -24.31
N GLY A 42 -3.51 3.77 -25.53
CA GLY A 42 -2.62 4.38 -26.52
C GLY A 42 -3.29 4.97 -27.76
N LEU A 43 -4.60 4.77 -27.97
CA LEU A 43 -5.29 5.41 -29.08
C LEU A 43 -5.52 6.90 -28.79
N PRO A 44 -5.38 7.78 -29.81
CA PRO A 44 -5.63 9.22 -29.65
C PRO A 44 -7.07 9.50 -29.20
N ILE A 45 -7.23 10.18 -28.07
CA ILE A 45 -8.54 10.42 -27.45
C ILE A 45 -9.43 11.24 -28.37
N HIS A 46 -8.91 12.30 -28.99
CA HIS A 46 -9.66 13.14 -29.91
C HIS A 46 -10.22 12.37 -31.11
N LEU A 47 -9.51 11.34 -31.62
CA LEU A 47 -9.99 10.52 -32.73
C LEU A 47 -11.17 9.64 -32.31
N ILE A 48 -11.21 9.15 -31.06
CA ILE A 48 -12.33 8.32 -30.55
C ILE A 48 -13.63 9.15 -30.52
N ALA A 49 -13.55 10.43 -30.19
CA ALA A 49 -14.69 11.36 -30.18
C ALA A 49 -14.98 12.03 -31.54
N GLN A 50 -14.22 11.70 -32.58
CA GLN A 50 -14.40 12.31 -33.90
C GLN A 50 -15.82 12.07 -34.44
N GLY A 51 -16.44 13.15 -34.99
CA GLY A 51 -17.80 13.08 -35.50
C GLY A 51 -18.89 13.16 -34.46
N ARG A 52 -18.57 13.36 -33.17
CA ARG A 52 -19.54 13.61 -32.09
C ARG A 52 -19.86 15.08 -32.00
N SER A 53 -21.02 15.40 -31.39
CA SER A 53 -21.44 16.79 -31.18
C SER A 53 -20.44 17.55 -30.30
N GLU A 54 -20.44 18.88 -30.40
CA GLU A 54 -19.63 19.73 -29.54
C GLU A 54 -19.98 19.53 -28.06
N SER A 55 -21.25 19.40 -27.71
CA SER A 55 -21.70 19.11 -26.35
C SER A 55 -21.13 17.79 -25.85
N PHE A 56 -21.06 16.74 -26.65
CA PHE A 56 -20.46 15.47 -26.29
C PHE A 56 -18.94 15.62 -26.07
N ARG A 57 -18.23 16.25 -27.02
CA ARG A 57 -16.76 16.43 -26.94
C ARG A 57 -16.32 17.25 -25.74
N LYS A 58 -17.11 18.27 -25.34
CA LYS A 58 -16.85 19.05 -24.10
C LYS A 58 -16.87 18.19 -22.82
N ARG A 59 -17.53 17.03 -22.83
CA ARG A 59 -17.67 16.13 -21.69
C ARG A 59 -16.92 14.80 -21.88
N PHE A 60 -16.10 14.70 -22.93
CA PHE A 60 -15.34 13.52 -23.28
C PHE A 60 -13.86 13.69 -22.97
N LEU A 61 -13.22 12.63 -22.40
CA LEU A 61 -11.79 12.59 -22.08
C LEU A 61 -11.30 11.15 -21.98
N GLY A 62 -9.98 10.96 -21.89
CA GLY A 62 -9.39 9.70 -21.48
C GLY A 62 -9.31 9.58 -19.95
N THR A 63 -9.57 8.38 -19.43
CA THR A 63 -9.31 8.01 -18.03
C THR A 63 -8.58 6.68 -18.03
N HIS A 64 -7.25 6.73 -18.09
CA HIS A 64 -6.42 5.54 -18.21
C HIS A 64 -6.03 5.01 -16.84
N PHE A 65 -6.66 3.90 -16.44
CA PHE A 65 -6.37 3.15 -15.22
C PHE A 65 -5.27 2.14 -15.45
N PHE A 66 -4.39 2.00 -14.47
CA PHE A 66 -3.35 0.96 -14.49
C PHE A 66 -3.84 -0.33 -13.84
N ASN A 67 -3.52 -1.46 -14.44
CA ASN A 67 -3.98 -2.79 -14.02
C ASN A 67 -2.99 -3.41 -13.00
N PRO A 68 -3.44 -3.91 -11.86
CA PRO A 68 -4.84 -3.98 -11.41
C PRO A 68 -5.31 -2.65 -10.78
N PRO A 69 -6.48 -2.10 -11.22
CA PRO A 69 -6.90 -0.75 -10.86
C PRO A 69 -7.20 -0.57 -9.36
N ARG A 70 -7.46 -1.63 -8.63
CA ARG A 70 -7.63 -1.58 -7.18
C ARG A 70 -6.34 -1.19 -6.46
N TYR A 71 -5.19 -1.68 -6.93
CA TYR A 71 -3.92 -1.55 -6.21
C TYR A 71 -3.01 -0.47 -6.78
N LEU A 72 -2.99 -0.29 -8.10
CA LEU A 72 -2.18 0.76 -8.71
C LEU A 72 -2.86 2.12 -8.56
N LYS A 73 -2.10 3.06 -8.00
CA LYS A 73 -2.61 4.37 -7.61
C LYS A 73 -2.84 5.30 -8.80
N LEU A 74 -2.07 5.15 -9.90
CA LEU A 74 -2.14 6.05 -11.04
C LEU A 74 -3.49 6.03 -11.74
N LEU A 75 -4.00 7.22 -12.03
CA LEU A 75 -5.01 7.50 -13.04
C LEU A 75 -4.51 8.65 -13.90
N GLU A 76 -4.24 8.39 -15.17
CA GLU A 76 -4.01 9.44 -16.14
C GLU A 76 -5.36 9.97 -16.63
N VAL A 77 -5.56 11.26 -16.50
CA VAL A 77 -6.69 12.02 -17.07
C VAL A 77 -6.19 12.71 -18.33
N ILE A 78 -6.74 12.36 -19.47
CA ILE A 78 -6.28 12.82 -20.77
C ILE A 78 -7.38 13.65 -21.43
N PRO A 79 -7.37 15.00 -21.27
CA PRO A 79 -8.31 15.86 -21.96
C PRO A 79 -7.96 15.99 -23.43
N THR A 80 -8.97 16.24 -24.27
CA THR A 80 -8.79 16.75 -25.64
C THR A 80 -8.81 18.27 -25.63
N THR A 81 -8.54 18.89 -26.77
CA THR A 81 -8.69 20.34 -26.93
C THR A 81 -10.12 20.84 -26.75
N ASP A 82 -11.11 19.96 -26.91
CA ASP A 82 -12.53 20.28 -26.73
C ASP A 82 -13.01 20.09 -25.29
N THR A 83 -12.29 19.33 -24.47
CA THR A 83 -12.72 18.98 -23.11
C THR A 83 -12.81 20.22 -22.22
N ALA A 84 -13.97 20.44 -21.62
CA ALA A 84 -14.20 21.60 -20.76
C ALA A 84 -13.39 21.51 -19.45
N THR A 85 -12.79 22.64 -19.03
CA THR A 85 -11.92 22.70 -17.84
C THR A 85 -12.63 22.26 -16.57
N GLU A 86 -13.91 22.56 -16.41
CA GLU A 86 -14.72 22.13 -15.26
C GLU A 86 -14.89 20.60 -15.22
N ILE A 87 -14.93 19.92 -16.35
CA ILE A 87 -14.98 18.46 -16.43
C ILE A 87 -13.65 17.87 -15.97
N ILE A 88 -12.52 18.44 -16.40
CA ILE A 88 -11.18 18.00 -15.95
C ILE A 88 -11.06 18.14 -14.44
N LYS A 89 -11.40 19.31 -13.88
CA LYS A 89 -11.37 19.57 -12.43
C LYS A 89 -12.30 18.63 -11.65
N ARG A 90 -13.51 18.39 -12.17
CA ARG A 90 -14.49 17.47 -11.57
C ARG A 90 -13.94 16.04 -11.53
N MET A 91 -13.33 15.58 -12.62
CA MET A 91 -12.77 14.23 -12.69
C MET A 91 -11.54 14.06 -11.81
N GLN A 92 -10.66 15.06 -11.74
CA GLN A 92 -9.53 15.06 -10.81
C GLN A 92 -10.01 14.98 -9.36
N TRP A 93 -10.97 15.83 -8.98
CA TRP A 93 -11.56 15.84 -7.64
C TRP A 93 -12.20 14.48 -7.30
N PHE A 94 -13.06 13.97 -8.19
CA PHE A 94 -13.77 12.70 -7.96
C PHE A 94 -12.80 11.53 -7.86
N ALA A 95 -11.85 11.41 -8.78
CA ALA A 95 -10.88 10.33 -8.79
C ALA A 95 -9.97 10.34 -7.56
N ARG A 96 -9.53 11.54 -7.12
CA ARG A 96 -8.69 11.68 -5.94
C ARG A 96 -9.44 11.33 -4.65
N LEU A 97 -10.65 11.83 -4.46
CA LEU A 97 -11.39 11.66 -3.20
C LEU A 97 -12.19 10.37 -3.15
N HIS A 98 -12.90 10.01 -4.22
CA HIS A 98 -13.85 8.89 -4.22
C HIS A 98 -13.30 7.60 -4.80
N LEU A 99 -12.25 7.66 -5.65
CA LEU A 99 -11.58 6.47 -6.17
C LEU A 99 -10.21 6.22 -5.53
N GLY A 100 -9.72 7.15 -4.71
CA GLY A 100 -8.41 7.02 -4.05
C GLY A 100 -7.22 7.05 -5.01
N LYS A 101 -7.37 7.67 -6.19
CA LYS A 101 -6.34 7.73 -7.21
C LYS A 101 -5.36 8.88 -7.02
N GLY A 102 -4.11 8.63 -7.40
CA GLY A 102 -3.16 9.67 -7.75
C GLY A 102 -3.44 10.10 -9.18
N VAL A 103 -3.90 11.31 -9.37
CA VAL A 103 -4.34 11.80 -10.68
C VAL A 103 -3.24 12.63 -11.33
N VAL A 104 -2.86 12.25 -12.55
CA VAL A 104 -1.94 13.00 -13.40
C VAL A 104 -2.70 13.42 -14.65
N VAL A 105 -2.55 14.69 -15.05
CA VAL A 105 -3.11 15.16 -16.32
C VAL A 105 -2.07 14.92 -17.40
N ALA A 106 -2.37 14.02 -18.32
CA ALA A 106 -1.51 13.70 -19.46
C ALA A 106 -2.04 14.35 -20.73
N LYS A 107 -1.16 14.61 -21.69
CA LYS A 107 -1.56 15.10 -23.01
C LYS A 107 -2.07 13.96 -23.89
N ASP A 108 -2.93 14.30 -24.85
CA ASP A 108 -3.47 13.35 -25.85
C ASP A 108 -2.39 12.99 -26.89
N THR A 109 -1.38 12.26 -26.41
CA THR A 109 -0.20 11.81 -27.17
C THR A 109 -0.07 10.29 -27.11
N PRO A 110 0.64 9.65 -28.04
CA PRO A 110 0.77 8.18 -28.06
C PRO A 110 1.30 7.60 -26.74
N ASN A 111 0.49 6.74 -26.12
CA ASN A 111 0.78 6.03 -24.85
C ASN A 111 0.99 6.96 -23.62
N PHE A 112 0.55 8.20 -23.70
CA PHE A 112 0.49 9.19 -22.61
C PHE A 112 1.84 9.36 -21.88
N ILE A 113 1.87 9.30 -20.53
CA ILE A 113 3.09 9.48 -19.74
C ILE A 113 3.70 8.14 -19.33
N ALA A 114 2.99 7.38 -18.47
CA ALA A 114 3.60 6.24 -17.80
C ALA A 114 3.94 5.10 -18.77
N ASN A 115 3.06 4.78 -19.72
CA ASN A 115 3.36 3.78 -20.73
C ASN A 115 4.49 4.22 -21.66
N ARG A 116 4.60 5.50 -22.00
CA ARG A 116 5.69 6.02 -22.85
C ARG A 116 7.05 5.84 -22.17
N ILE A 117 7.19 6.35 -20.95
CA ILE A 117 8.45 6.29 -20.19
C ILE A 117 8.73 4.85 -19.71
N GLY A 118 7.70 4.13 -19.23
CA GLY A 118 7.86 2.75 -18.75
C GLY A 118 8.27 1.78 -19.86
N THR A 119 7.67 1.88 -21.04
CA THR A 119 8.07 1.06 -22.21
C THR A 119 9.49 1.41 -22.64
N TYR A 120 9.86 2.69 -22.68
CA TYR A 120 11.23 3.11 -22.96
C TYR A 120 12.23 2.46 -22.01
N ALA A 121 11.97 2.46 -20.71
CA ALA A 121 12.82 1.82 -19.71
C ALA A 121 12.93 0.29 -19.90
N ILE A 122 11.83 -0.40 -20.23
CA ILE A 122 11.85 -1.84 -20.52
C ILE A 122 12.66 -2.13 -21.78
N MET A 123 12.51 -1.31 -22.82
CA MET A 123 13.25 -1.49 -24.08
C MET A 123 14.74 -1.23 -23.91
N LEU A 124 15.18 -0.29 -23.05
CA LEU A 124 16.59 -0.14 -22.66
C LEU A 124 17.14 -1.42 -22.03
N GLY A 125 16.38 -2.09 -21.15
CA GLY A 125 16.77 -3.37 -20.57
C GLY A 125 16.88 -4.48 -21.63
N LEU A 126 15.92 -4.55 -22.56
CA LEU A 126 15.96 -5.50 -23.68
C LEU A 126 17.18 -5.28 -24.57
N ARG A 127 17.52 -4.04 -24.85
CA ARG A 127 18.71 -3.70 -25.64
C ARG A 127 20.00 -4.14 -24.93
N ALA A 128 20.11 -3.89 -23.62
CA ALA A 128 21.25 -4.33 -22.83
C ALA A 128 21.42 -5.87 -22.84
N LEU A 129 20.29 -6.62 -22.84
CA LEU A 129 20.32 -8.08 -22.96
C LEU A 129 20.81 -8.54 -24.34
N THR A 130 20.36 -7.90 -25.42
CA THR A 130 20.60 -8.37 -26.79
C THR A 130 21.89 -7.83 -27.40
N GLU A 131 22.34 -6.63 -27.03
CA GLU A 131 23.47 -5.93 -27.64
C GLU A 131 24.70 -5.84 -26.73
N HIS A 132 24.52 -5.73 -25.39
CA HIS A 132 25.62 -5.45 -24.45
C HIS A 132 26.00 -6.66 -23.58
N GLY A 133 25.39 -7.84 -23.83
CA GLY A 133 25.77 -9.11 -23.22
C GLY A 133 25.50 -9.19 -21.70
N TYR A 134 24.54 -8.41 -21.19
CA TYR A 134 24.04 -8.61 -19.83
C TYR A 134 23.06 -9.78 -19.78
N THR A 135 22.99 -10.47 -18.64
CA THR A 135 22.00 -11.54 -18.44
C THR A 135 20.68 -10.96 -17.92
N ILE A 136 19.61 -11.76 -18.01
CA ILE A 136 18.30 -11.40 -17.46
C ILE A 136 18.40 -11.10 -15.95
N GLU A 137 19.15 -11.95 -15.24
CA GLU A 137 19.35 -11.83 -13.79
C GLU A 137 20.15 -10.58 -13.42
N GLU A 138 21.19 -10.25 -14.17
CA GLU A 138 21.97 -9.03 -13.96
C GLU A 138 21.11 -7.78 -14.15
N ILE A 139 20.34 -7.71 -15.23
CA ILE A 139 19.46 -6.57 -15.53
C ILE A 139 18.35 -6.44 -14.47
N ASP A 140 17.67 -7.54 -14.10
CA ASP A 140 16.63 -7.49 -13.09
C ASP A 140 17.18 -7.13 -11.69
N THR A 141 18.41 -7.53 -11.36
CA THR A 141 19.10 -7.08 -10.15
C THR A 141 19.32 -5.55 -10.18
N LEU A 142 19.83 -5.03 -11.30
CA LEU A 142 20.20 -3.62 -11.46
C LEU A 142 19.00 -2.69 -11.74
N THR A 143 17.82 -3.24 -12.04
CA THR A 143 16.59 -2.45 -12.31
C THR A 143 15.46 -2.76 -11.34
N GLY A 144 15.74 -3.51 -10.27
CA GLY A 144 14.78 -3.90 -9.23
C GLY A 144 14.92 -3.10 -7.95
N THR A 145 14.82 -3.80 -6.81
CA THR A 145 14.84 -3.21 -5.46
C THR A 145 16.11 -2.45 -5.12
N LEU A 146 17.22 -2.78 -5.76
CA LEU A 146 18.49 -2.08 -5.62
C LEU A 146 18.35 -0.58 -5.92
N VAL A 147 17.56 -0.24 -6.93
CA VAL A 147 17.33 1.13 -7.41
C VAL A 147 15.94 1.67 -7.08
N GLY A 148 15.30 1.14 -6.03
CA GLY A 148 13.99 1.62 -5.58
C GLY A 148 12.84 1.28 -6.53
N ARG A 149 12.93 0.15 -7.27
CA ARG A 149 11.85 -0.35 -8.13
C ARG A 149 11.26 -1.65 -7.56
N PRO A 150 10.07 -2.07 -8.00
CA PRO A 150 9.49 -3.34 -7.55
C PRO A 150 10.39 -4.54 -7.78
N LYS A 151 10.22 -5.59 -6.97
CA LYS A 151 10.94 -6.87 -7.14
C LYS A 151 10.78 -7.52 -8.51
N SER A 152 9.75 -7.14 -9.24
CA SER A 152 9.53 -7.60 -10.62
C SER A 152 10.54 -7.00 -11.61
N ALA A 153 11.24 -5.94 -11.24
CA ALA A 153 12.29 -5.31 -12.04
C ALA A 153 11.86 -5.09 -13.52
N THR A 154 12.68 -5.39 -14.49
CA THR A 154 12.38 -5.21 -15.92
C THR A 154 11.66 -6.41 -16.52
N PHE A 155 12.29 -7.59 -16.53
CA PHE A 155 11.78 -8.74 -17.28
C PHE A 155 10.61 -9.44 -16.62
N ARG A 156 10.63 -9.53 -15.30
CA ARG A 156 9.45 -10.06 -14.59
C ARG A 156 8.26 -9.11 -14.68
N THR A 157 8.46 -7.79 -14.74
CA THR A 157 7.39 -6.83 -15.03
C THR A 157 6.84 -7.03 -16.44
N ALA A 158 7.70 -7.22 -17.44
CA ALA A 158 7.27 -7.56 -18.80
C ALA A 158 6.44 -8.85 -18.85
N ASP A 159 6.84 -9.89 -18.11
CA ASP A 159 6.06 -11.14 -17.98
C ASP A 159 4.70 -10.93 -17.30
N LEU A 160 4.61 -10.06 -16.31
CA LEU A 160 3.36 -9.74 -15.61
C LEU A 160 2.39 -8.93 -16.49
N VAL A 161 2.90 -7.97 -17.25
CA VAL A 161 2.12 -7.19 -18.23
C VAL A 161 1.64 -8.07 -19.38
N GLY A 162 2.48 -9.00 -19.79
CA GLY A 162 2.30 -9.88 -20.95
C GLY A 162 3.12 -9.39 -22.14
N LEU A 163 3.92 -10.30 -22.70
CA LEU A 163 4.87 -9.98 -23.77
C LEU A 163 4.19 -9.56 -25.07
N ASP A 164 3.02 -10.14 -25.36
CA ASP A 164 2.16 -9.71 -26.48
C ASP A 164 1.64 -8.27 -26.28
N THR A 165 1.27 -7.90 -25.05
CA THR A 165 0.86 -6.53 -24.71
C THR A 165 2.03 -5.58 -24.86
N LEU A 166 3.21 -5.92 -24.34
CA LEU A 166 4.42 -5.11 -24.49
C LEU A 166 4.79 -4.91 -25.97
N MET A 167 4.76 -6.00 -26.75
CA MET A 167 5.02 -5.95 -28.18
C MET A 167 4.01 -5.02 -28.90
N TYR A 168 2.73 -5.19 -28.63
CA TYR A 168 1.66 -4.35 -29.18
C TYR A 168 1.85 -2.88 -28.87
N VAL A 169 2.20 -2.55 -27.62
CA VAL A 169 2.47 -1.16 -27.19
C VAL A 169 3.66 -0.59 -27.95
N ALA A 170 4.77 -1.32 -28.07
CA ALA A 170 5.95 -0.86 -28.80
C ALA A 170 5.68 -0.68 -30.31
N GLU A 171 4.97 -1.62 -30.94
CA GLU A 171 4.56 -1.55 -32.35
C GLU A 171 3.61 -0.39 -32.64
N ASN A 172 2.78 0.03 -31.68
CA ASN A 172 1.92 1.20 -31.80
C ASN A 172 2.67 2.52 -31.58
N ILE A 173 3.62 2.55 -30.64
CA ILE A 173 4.43 3.75 -30.40
C ILE A 173 5.29 4.08 -31.62
N TYR A 174 6.03 3.12 -32.14
CA TYR A 174 7.04 3.33 -33.19
C TYR A 174 6.53 4.16 -34.40
N PRO A 175 5.42 3.83 -35.07
CA PRO A 175 4.90 4.61 -36.17
C PRO A 175 4.23 5.93 -35.73
N ALA A 176 3.73 6.01 -34.49
CA ALA A 176 2.99 7.15 -33.99
C ALA A 176 3.90 8.33 -33.58
N ILE A 177 5.21 8.12 -33.46
CA ILE A 177 6.20 9.13 -33.02
C ILE A 177 7.30 9.34 -34.07
N PRO A 178 6.98 9.72 -35.30
CA PRO A 178 7.96 9.80 -36.41
C PRO A 178 9.08 10.81 -36.16
N HIS A 179 8.85 11.80 -35.30
CA HIS A 179 9.80 12.87 -34.99
C HIS A 179 10.52 12.69 -33.64
N ASP A 180 10.29 11.59 -32.92
CA ASP A 180 11.00 11.29 -31.69
C ASP A 180 12.42 10.84 -32.01
N GLU A 181 13.41 11.55 -31.50
CA GLU A 181 14.85 11.30 -31.75
C GLU A 181 15.33 9.95 -31.19
N SER A 182 14.57 9.37 -30.30
CA SER A 182 14.85 8.07 -29.66
C SER A 182 13.88 6.97 -30.11
N ARG A 183 13.08 7.20 -31.18
CA ARG A 183 12.05 6.24 -31.61
C ARG A 183 12.56 4.84 -31.89
N GLU A 184 13.80 4.70 -32.33
CA GLU A 184 14.40 3.40 -32.69
C GLU A 184 14.49 2.43 -31.47
N ILE A 185 14.45 2.93 -30.24
CA ILE A 185 14.38 2.08 -29.05
C ILE A 185 13.10 1.25 -29.00
N PHE A 186 12.01 1.75 -29.59
CA PHE A 186 10.71 1.05 -29.60
C PHE A 186 10.60 0.01 -30.73
N HIS A 187 11.62 -0.16 -31.53
CA HIS A 187 11.66 -1.27 -32.49
C HIS A 187 11.69 -2.62 -31.75
N VAL A 188 10.71 -3.48 -32.06
CA VAL A 188 10.54 -4.74 -31.34
C VAL A 188 11.71 -5.70 -31.66
N PRO A 189 12.51 -6.07 -30.66
CA PRO A 189 13.65 -6.99 -30.87
C PRO A 189 13.18 -8.37 -31.35
N PRO A 190 13.99 -9.06 -32.18
CA PRO A 190 13.67 -10.42 -32.66
C PRO A 190 13.36 -11.42 -31.54
N LEU A 191 14.04 -11.30 -30.38
CA LEU A 191 13.81 -12.14 -29.21
C LEU A 191 12.35 -11.99 -28.69
N LEU A 192 11.88 -10.75 -28.50
CA LEU A 192 10.51 -10.50 -28.01
C LEU A 192 9.47 -11.03 -29.01
N ARG A 193 9.67 -10.76 -30.30
CA ARG A 193 8.79 -11.27 -31.35
C ARG A 193 8.72 -12.80 -31.34
N LYS A 194 9.87 -13.47 -31.20
CA LYS A 194 9.94 -14.92 -31.17
C LYS A 194 9.25 -15.54 -29.97
N LEU A 195 9.37 -14.91 -28.78
CA LEU A 195 8.66 -15.33 -27.58
C LEU A 195 7.15 -15.26 -27.76
N VAL A 196 6.64 -14.18 -28.34
CA VAL A 196 5.21 -14.02 -28.62
C VAL A 196 4.72 -15.04 -29.64
N GLU A 197 5.44 -15.23 -30.75
CA GLU A 197 5.12 -16.22 -31.79
C GLU A 197 5.07 -17.66 -31.25
N THR A 198 5.92 -17.99 -30.27
CA THR A 198 5.92 -19.32 -29.63
C THR A 198 4.92 -19.48 -28.50
N GLY A 199 4.09 -18.46 -28.24
CA GLY A 199 3.08 -18.48 -27.16
C GLY A 199 3.66 -18.32 -25.76
N SER A 200 4.93 -17.89 -25.64
CA SER A 200 5.56 -17.56 -24.36
C SER A 200 5.20 -16.13 -23.97
N LEU A 201 3.98 -15.95 -23.44
CA LEU A 201 3.39 -14.62 -23.23
C LEU A 201 3.56 -14.09 -21.79
N GLY A 202 4.41 -14.69 -20.98
CA GLY A 202 4.63 -14.31 -19.58
C GLY A 202 3.73 -15.05 -18.59
N ALA A 203 3.36 -14.39 -17.51
CA ALA A 203 2.64 -15.00 -16.39
C ALA A 203 1.32 -15.68 -16.79
N LYS A 204 0.60 -15.15 -17.75
CA LYS A 204 -0.69 -15.68 -18.23
C LYS A 204 -0.57 -17.03 -18.95
N THR A 205 0.60 -17.36 -19.48
CA THR A 205 0.89 -18.67 -20.10
C THR A 205 1.85 -19.52 -19.28
N GLY A 206 2.28 -19.02 -18.11
CA GLY A 206 3.21 -19.69 -17.21
C GLY A 206 4.68 -19.65 -17.67
N GLN A 207 4.97 -19.02 -18.80
CA GLN A 207 6.33 -18.84 -19.33
C GLN A 207 6.44 -17.56 -20.17
N GLY A 208 7.60 -16.91 -20.10
CA GLY A 208 7.97 -15.70 -20.80
C GLY A 208 9.47 -15.54 -20.77
N PHE A 209 10.02 -14.45 -20.22
CA PHE A 209 11.45 -14.38 -19.87
C PHE A 209 11.78 -15.35 -18.75
N TYR A 210 10.83 -15.62 -17.88
CA TYR A 210 10.94 -16.61 -16.81
C TYR A 210 9.92 -17.74 -16.98
N LYS A 211 10.31 -18.93 -16.47
CA LYS A 211 9.45 -20.11 -16.39
C LYS A 211 9.61 -20.77 -15.03
N LYS A 212 8.51 -21.09 -14.36
CA LYS A 212 8.53 -21.86 -13.12
C LYS A 212 8.44 -23.36 -13.44
N GLN A 213 9.43 -24.14 -12.99
CA GLN A 213 9.45 -25.59 -13.10
C GLN A 213 9.61 -26.21 -11.70
N GLY A 214 8.51 -26.74 -11.18
CA GLY A 214 8.49 -27.22 -9.78
C GLY A 214 8.74 -26.09 -8.78
N LYS A 215 9.86 -26.16 -8.04
CA LYS A 215 10.30 -25.14 -7.08
C LYS A 215 11.29 -24.14 -7.69
N GLU A 216 11.82 -24.41 -8.86
CA GLU A 216 12.86 -23.61 -9.52
C GLU A 216 12.23 -22.57 -10.47
N ILE A 217 12.90 -21.43 -10.59
CA ILE A 217 12.58 -20.39 -11.57
C ILE A 217 13.73 -20.38 -12.57
N LEU A 218 13.42 -20.70 -13.82
CA LEU A 218 14.35 -20.70 -14.93
C LEU A 218 14.23 -19.39 -15.72
N SER A 219 15.31 -18.92 -16.32
CA SER A 219 15.33 -17.81 -17.27
C SER A 219 15.60 -18.32 -18.69
N ILE A 220 15.10 -17.59 -19.69
CA ILE A 220 15.31 -17.96 -21.08
C ILE A 220 16.71 -17.52 -21.53
N ASN A 221 17.42 -18.41 -22.25
CA ASN A 221 18.63 -18.03 -22.93
C ASN A 221 18.24 -17.25 -24.21
N PRO A 222 18.68 -15.99 -24.38
CA PRO A 222 18.23 -15.13 -25.49
C PRO A 222 18.69 -15.61 -26.86
N VAL A 223 19.71 -16.49 -26.94
CA VAL A 223 20.26 -17.01 -28.16
C VAL A 223 19.64 -18.36 -28.52
N THR A 224 19.62 -19.31 -27.58
CA THR A 224 19.15 -20.69 -27.83
C THR A 224 17.65 -20.84 -27.63
N LEU A 225 16.98 -19.90 -26.97
CA LEU A 225 15.58 -19.95 -26.59
C LEU A 225 15.21 -21.12 -25.66
N VAL A 226 16.21 -21.67 -24.96
CA VAL A 226 16.04 -22.74 -23.96
C VAL A 226 15.97 -22.12 -22.56
N TYR A 227 15.13 -22.68 -21.72
CA TYR A 227 15.04 -22.26 -20.30
C TYR A 227 16.15 -22.95 -19.50
N GLU A 228 16.97 -22.17 -18.85
CA GLU A 228 18.14 -22.57 -18.08
C GLU A 228 18.02 -22.13 -16.62
N PRO A 229 18.70 -22.78 -15.66
CA PRO A 229 18.82 -22.24 -14.29
C PRO A 229 19.43 -20.85 -14.29
N ALA A 230 19.05 -20.04 -13.26
CA ALA A 230 19.57 -18.69 -13.10
C ALA A 230 21.10 -18.64 -13.17
N LYS A 231 21.64 -17.70 -13.95
CA LYS A 231 23.08 -17.54 -14.10
C LYS A 231 23.69 -16.78 -12.93
N PRO A 232 24.94 -17.08 -12.53
CA PRO A 232 25.66 -16.30 -11.55
C PRO A 232 25.75 -14.83 -11.95
N LEU A 233 25.65 -13.94 -10.98
CA LEU A 233 25.82 -12.50 -11.20
C LEU A 233 27.31 -12.16 -11.30
N HIS A 234 27.70 -11.40 -12.32
CA HIS A 234 29.06 -10.91 -12.51
C HIS A 234 29.11 -9.38 -12.33
N LEU A 235 28.51 -8.87 -11.21
CA LEU A 235 28.28 -7.46 -10.96
C LEU A 235 29.25 -6.83 -9.93
N GLY A 236 30.28 -7.58 -9.51
CA GLY A 236 31.18 -7.12 -8.45
C GLY A 236 30.53 -7.17 -7.05
N ASP A 237 30.95 -6.29 -6.14
CA ASP A 237 30.43 -6.25 -4.75
C ASP A 237 29.10 -5.49 -4.65
N ILE A 238 28.10 -5.97 -5.37
CA ILE A 238 26.75 -5.38 -5.38
C ILE A 238 26.07 -5.49 -4.01
N GLU A 239 26.43 -6.51 -3.21
CA GLU A 239 25.86 -6.74 -1.87
C GLU A 239 26.23 -5.61 -0.89
N ALA A 240 27.39 -4.99 -1.01
CA ALA A 240 27.76 -3.86 -0.19
C ALA A 240 26.89 -2.64 -0.50
N ILE A 241 26.59 -2.40 -1.79
CA ILE A 241 25.71 -1.31 -2.22
C ILE A 241 24.28 -1.57 -1.76
N GLU A 242 23.78 -2.81 -1.88
CA GLU A 242 22.41 -3.17 -1.46
C GLU A 242 22.16 -2.93 0.04
N LYS A 243 23.19 -3.04 0.88
CA LYS A 243 23.09 -2.81 2.33
C LYS A 243 22.99 -1.32 2.72
N ILE A 244 23.20 -0.38 1.82
CA ILE A 244 23.05 1.05 2.08
C ILE A 244 21.54 1.33 2.27
N PRO A 245 21.11 1.82 3.46
CA PRO A 245 19.69 1.96 3.79
C PRO A 245 18.99 3.07 2.99
N ASP A 246 19.66 4.23 2.86
CA ASP A 246 19.12 5.37 2.11
C ASP A 246 19.19 5.10 0.59
N LEU A 247 18.07 5.31 -0.10
CA LEU A 247 18.00 5.05 -1.53
C LEU A 247 18.87 6.03 -2.33
N GLY A 248 18.92 7.31 -1.97
CA GLY A 248 19.73 8.31 -2.66
C GLY A 248 21.21 7.99 -2.55
N ASP A 249 21.69 7.62 -1.34
CA ASP A 249 23.07 7.20 -1.11
C ASP A 249 23.40 5.92 -1.90
N ARG A 250 22.47 4.97 -1.94
CA ARG A 250 22.61 3.73 -2.70
C ARG A 250 22.72 3.97 -4.21
N LEU A 251 21.88 4.85 -4.75
CA LEU A 251 21.93 5.26 -6.15
C LEU A 251 23.27 5.96 -6.47
N ARG A 252 23.74 6.86 -5.60
CA ARG A 252 25.06 7.51 -5.77
C ARG A 252 26.20 6.51 -5.76
N ALA A 253 26.19 5.57 -4.81
CA ALA A 253 27.21 4.53 -4.74
C ALA A 253 27.25 3.67 -6.02
N LEU A 254 26.05 3.25 -6.52
CA LEU A 254 25.97 2.51 -7.77
C LEU A 254 26.39 3.33 -9.00
N TYR A 255 26.06 4.61 -9.04
CA TYR A 255 26.44 5.52 -10.12
C TYR A 255 27.97 5.73 -10.18
N GLN A 256 28.63 5.76 -9.02
CA GLN A 256 30.08 5.91 -8.92
C GLN A 256 30.87 4.62 -9.12
N ASP A 257 30.20 3.45 -9.06
CA ASP A 257 30.84 2.16 -9.28
C ASP A 257 31.50 2.11 -10.68
N LYS A 258 32.79 1.69 -10.72
CA LYS A 258 33.58 1.59 -11.96
C LYS A 258 33.46 0.21 -12.64
N GLY A 259 32.78 -0.73 -11.98
CA GLY A 259 32.57 -2.07 -12.47
C GLY A 259 31.42 -2.17 -13.49
N ARG A 260 31.09 -3.42 -13.79
CA ARG A 260 30.02 -3.77 -14.74
C ARG A 260 28.64 -3.24 -14.28
N ALA A 261 28.34 -3.27 -12.98
CA ALA A 261 27.10 -2.77 -12.41
C ALA A 261 26.92 -1.26 -12.62
N GLY A 262 27.93 -0.46 -12.25
CA GLY A 262 27.86 0.99 -12.43
C GLY A 262 27.89 1.43 -13.89
N THR A 263 28.57 0.68 -14.76
CA THR A 263 28.58 0.94 -16.21
C THR A 263 27.18 0.79 -16.79
N PHE A 264 26.49 -0.34 -16.49
CA PHE A 264 25.10 -0.52 -16.88
C PHE A 264 24.20 0.58 -16.33
N PHE A 265 24.31 0.85 -15.01
CA PHE A 265 23.42 1.80 -14.36
C PHE A 265 23.58 3.21 -14.93
N ARG A 266 24.79 3.70 -15.16
CA ARG A 266 25.02 5.01 -15.80
C ARG A 266 24.43 5.07 -17.19
N GLU A 267 24.68 4.10 -18.04
CA GLU A 267 24.15 4.07 -19.39
C GLU A 267 22.60 4.07 -19.37
N PHE A 268 22.03 3.17 -18.57
CA PHE A 268 20.57 3.05 -18.44
C PHE A 268 19.93 4.35 -17.92
N ILE A 269 20.49 4.89 -16.82
CA ILE A 269 19.84 6.03 -16.14
C ILE A 269 20.00 7.33 -16.94
N LEU A 270 21.17 7.61 -17.50
CA LEU A 270 21.38 8.81 -18.32
C LEU A 270 20.44 8.86 -19.53
N ASN A 271 20.25 7.73 -20.22
CA ASN A 271 19.30 7.62 -21.33
C ASN A 271 17.86 7.85 -20.86
N LEU A 272 17.44 7.24 -19.73
CA LEU A 272 16.10 7.38 -19.21
C LEU A 272 15.80 8.82 -18.76
N LEU A 273 16.73 9.45 -18.05
CA LEU A 273 16.57 10.84 -17.58
C LEU A 273 16.55 11.84 -18.75
N GLY A 274 17.48 11.68 -19.68
CA GLY A 274 17.52 12.51 -20.90
C GLY A 274 16.25 12.37 -21.73
N TYR A 275 15.76 11.15 -21.93
CA TYR A 275 14.49 10.90 -22.63
C TYR A 275 13.31 11.54 -21.91
N SER A 276 13.18 11.32 -20.61
CA SER A 276 12.09 11.90 -19.79
C SER A 276 12.05 13.43 -19.91
N ALA A 277 13.22 14.08 -19.82
CA ALA A 277 13.31 15.54 -19.96
C ALA A 277 12.87 16.04 -21.35
N ARG A 278 13.26 15.36 -22.42
CA ARG A 278 12.89 15.74 -23.79
C ARG A 278 11.40 15.52 -24.10
N ARG A 279 10.69 14.73 -23.30
CA ARG A 279 9.23 14.55 -23.44
C ARG A 279 8.39 15.68 -22.83
N ILE A 280 9.02 16.63 -22.17
CA ILE A 280 8.37 17.90 -21.76
C ILE A 280 8.64 18.97 -22.84
N PRO A 281 7.62 19.63 -23.36
CA PRO A 281 6.19 19.62 -23.00
C PRO A 281 5.32 18.67 -23.85
N GLU A 282 5.85 17.64 -24.51
CA GLU A 282 5.11 16.76 -25.44
C GLU A 282 4.03 15.94 -24.71
N ILE A 283 4.41 15.20 -23.63
CA ILE A 283 3.52 14.26 -22.93
C ILE A 283 2.99 14.80 -21.60
N ALA A 284 3.71 15.74 -20.98
CA ALA A 284 3.43 16.35 -19.70
C ALA A 284 3.86 17.82 -19.70
N ASP A 285 3.32 18.64 -18.80
CA ASP A 285 3.70 20.05 -18.67
C ASP A 285 4.87 20.25 -17.68
N SER A 286 5.10 19.29 -16.76
CA SER A 286 6.12 19.41 -15.73
C SER A 286 6.83 18.08 -15.41
N PRO A 287 8.03 18.13 -14.80
CA PRO A 287 8.75 16.97 -14.25
C PRO A 287 7.92 16.17 -13.23
N ILE A 288 7.13 16.87 -12.43
CA ILE A 288 6.34 16.28 -11.34
C ILE A 288 5.32 15.27 -11.86
N GLU A 289 4.67 15.56 -12.98
CA GLU A 289 3.69 14.67 -13.59
C GLU A 289 4.33 13.37 -14.05
N ILE A 290 5.54 13.44 -14.61
CA ILE A 290 6.30 12.25 -15.03
C ILE A 290 6.74 11.44 -13.79
N ASP A 291 7.27 12.08 -12.75
CA ASP A 291 7.67 11.41 -11.52
C ASP A 291 6.48 10.72 -10.85
N GLN A 292 5.36 11.42 -10.72
CA GLN A 292 4.13 10.85 -10.17
C GLN A 292 3.59 9.68 -11.00
N ALA A 293 3.60 9.81 -12.34
CA ALA A 293 3.16 8.74 -13.23
C ALA A 293 4.00 7.47 -13.07
N MET A 294 5.32 7.59 -12.94
CA MET A 294 6.20 6.43 -12.74
C MET A 294 6.07 5.84 -11.33
N ARG A 295 5.96 6.67 -10.30
CA ARG A 295 5.77 6.21 -8.91
C ARG A 295 4.43 5.49 -8.72
N TRP A 296 3.34 6.05 -9.24
CA TRP A 296 1.99 5.52 -9.03
C TRP A 296 1.58 4.44 -10.03
N GLY A 297 2.15 4.45 -11.24
CA GLY A 297 1.83 3.50 -12.31
C GLY A 297 2.77 2.29 -12.36
N PHE A 298 4.07 2.52 -12.14
CA PHE A 298 5.10 1.47 -12.17
C PHE A 298 5.64 1.09 -10.79
N GLY A 299 5.18 1.76 -9.72
CA GLY A 299 5.58 1.46 -8.35
C GLY A 299 7.04 1.82 -8.03
N TRP A 300 7.63 2.80 -8.72
CA TRP A 300 8.97 3.28 -8.41
C TRP A 300 8.95 4.11 -7.12
N GLU A 301 10.00 4.01 -6.30
CA GLU A 301 10.13 4.82 -5.08
C GLU A 301 10.46 6.27 -5.42
N LEU A 302 11.32 6.50 -6.43
CA LEU A 302 11.65 7.81 -6.99
C LEU A 302 11.33 7.83 -8.47
N GLY A 303 10.77 8.93 -8.95
CA GLY A 303 10.59 9.19 -10.38
C GLY A 303 11.89 9.62 -11.05
N PRO A 304 11.91 9.77 -12.39
CA PRO A 304 13.11 10.13 -13.14
C PRO A 304 13.80 11.40 -12.63
N PHE A 305 13.07 12.47 -12.38
CA PHE A 305 13.65 13.74 -11.95
C PHE A 305 14.06 13.72 -10.48
N GLU A 306 13.31 13.02 -9.61
CA GLU A 306 13.72 12.74 -8.23
C GLU A 306 15.04 11.94 -8.18
N ILE A 307 15.25 11.00 -9.11
CA ILE A 307 16.54 10.28 -9.27
C ILE A 307 17.64 11.23 -9.73
N TRP A 308 17.35 12.13 -10.68
CA TRP A 308 18.32 13.12 -11.14
C TRP A 308 18.82 13.99 -10.00
N ASP A 309 17.90 14.49 -9.17
CA ASP A 309 18.24 15.27 -7.97
C ASP A 309 19.09 14.45 -6.97
N ALA A 310 18.70 13.20 -6.73
CA ALA A 310 19.42 12.30 -5.82
C ALA A 310 20.87 12.02 -6.28
N LEU A 311 21.12 11.94 -7.59
CA LEU A 311 22.46 11.73 -8.17
C LEU A 311 23.27 13.03 -8.24
N GLY A 312 22.63 14.18 -8.18
CA GLY A 312 23.22 15.50 -8.33
C GLY A 312 23.05 16.04 -9.75
N PHE A 313 22.28 17.14 -9.84
CA PHE A 313 21.86 17.75 -11.11
C PHE A 313 23.03 18.02 -12.06
N GLU A 314 24.06 18.75 -11.59
CA GLU A 314 25.20 19.14 -12.42
C GLU A 314 26.07 17.95 -12.86
N THR A 315 26.22 16.95 -12.00
CA THR A 315 26.97 15.73 -12.31
C THR A 315 26.32 14.98 -13.47
N VAL A 316 25.02 14.75 -13.38
CA VAL A 316 24.25 14.04 -14.43
C VAL A 316 24.24 14.83 -15.74
N LEU A 317 24.10 16.16 -15.66
CA LEU A 317 24.13 17.03 -16.84
C LEU A 317 25.49 17.01 -17.55
N ALA A 318 26.59 17.04 -16.79
CA ALA A 318 27.94 16.93 -17.32
C ALA A 318 28.20 15.58 -17.98
N ASP A 319 27.76 14.49 -17.34
CA ASP A 319 27.91 13.15 -17.85
C ASP A 319 27.07 12.92 -19.13
N MET A 320 25.82 13.43 -19.19
CA MET A 320 25.01 13.39 -20.43
C MET A 320 25.75 14.06 -21.60
N LYS A 321 26.35 15.24 -21.37
CA LYS A 321 27.13 15.94 -22.38
C LYS A 321 28.37 15.15 -22.80
N ALA A 322 29.05 14.49 -21.87
CA ALA A 322 30.26 13.69 -22.13
C ALA A 322 29.99 12.46 -23.00
N VAL A 323 28.76 11.92 -22.98
CA VAL A 323 28.33 10.75 -23.79
C VAL A 323 27.34 11.11 -24.90
N ASP A 324 27.29 12.37 -25.30
CA ASP A 324 26.46 12.90 -26.39
C ASP A 324 24.95 12.62 -26.28
N ILE A 325 24.42 12.49 -25.06
CA ILE A 325 22.98 12.40 -24.82
C ILE A 325 22.37 13.80 -24.93
N PRO A 326 21.39 14.01 -25.84
CA PRO A 326 20.76 15.32 -26.01
C PRO A 326 20.04 15.77 -24.74
N VAL A 327 20.28 16.98 -24.32
CA VAL A 327 19.63 17.62 -23.17
C VAL A 327 18.54 18.56 -23.65
N ALA A 328 17.35 18.50 -23.05
CA ALA A 328 16.23 19.36 -23.37
C ALA A 328 16.59 20.85 -23.16
N GLU A 329 16.08 21.73 -24.04
CA GLU A 329 16.42 23.17 -24.00
C GLU A 329 15.98 23.84 -22.70
N TRP A 330 14.83 23.45 -22.14
CA TRP A 330 14.33 24.01 -20.89
C TRP A 330 15.25 23.67 -19.70
N VAL A 331 15.87 22.48 -19.68
CA VAL A 331 16.87 22.08 -18.68
C VAL A 331 18.10 22.99 -18.70
N LYS A 332 18.52 23.46 -19.90
CA LYS A 332 19.69 24.35 -20.04
C LYS A 332 19.40 25.76 -19.56
N LYS A 333 18.15 26.26 -19.74
CA LYS A 333 17.74 27.60 -19.30
C LYS A 333 17.60 27.69 -17.78
N ASP A 334 17.12 26.64 -17.14
CA ASP A 334 16.92 26.58 -15.69
C ASP A 334 18.18 26.12 -14.94
N GLY A 335 19.16 25.53 -15.66
CA GLY A 335 20.43 25.06 -15.10
C GLY A 335 21.38 26.19 -14.60
N GLU A 336 21.15 27.44 -14.96
CA GLU A 336 21.87 28.58 -14.35
C GLU A 336 21.47 28.83 -12.88
N MET A 337 20.38 28.19 -12.38
CA MET A 337 19.89 28.29 -11.01
C MET A 337 19.87 26.98 -10.20
N GLY A 338 20.37 25.88 -10.75
CA GLY A 338 20.71 24.65 -9.98
C GLY A 338 19.58 23.89 -9.28
N ARG A 339 18.30 24.12 -9.61
CA ARG A 339 17.14 23.38 -9.08
C ARG A 339 15.94 23.39 -10.03
N TRP A 340 15.23 22.26 -10.06
CA TRP A 340 13.88 22.14 -10.62
C TRP A 340 12.90 22.97 -9.78
N GLY A 341 12.92 24.29 -9.81
CA GLY A 341 11.89 24.98 -9.09
C GLY A 341 12.22 26.18 -8.25
N ASP A 342 13.14 27.07 -8.69
CA ASP A 342 13.11 28.44 -8.15
C ASP A 342 12.24 29.32 -9.07
N GLY A 343 10.92 29.26 -8.74
CA GLY A 343 9.84 29.84 -9.53
C GLY A 343 9.98 31.32 -9.83
N ARG A 344 10.16 31.65 -11.09
CA ARG A 344 9.76 32.93 -11.66
C ARG A 344 8.96 32.80 -12.97
N ASN A 345 8.41 31.62 -13.26
CA ASN A 345 7.26 31.49 -14.15
C ASN A 345 6.19 30.72 -13.37
N GLU A 346 5.21 31.43 -12.87
CA GLU A 346 4.08 30.90 -12.07
C GLU A 346 3.24 29.82 -12.77
N SER A 347 3.59 29.43 -13.99
CA SER A 347 2.84 28.45 -14.78
C SER A 347 3.51 27.07 -14.95
N ILE A 348 4.81 26.89 -14.64
CA ILE A 348 5.52 25.63 -14.96
C ILE A 348 6.08 24.89 -13.75
N LEU A 349 6.31 25.54 -12.60
CA LEU A 349 7.03 24.97 -11.46
C LEU A 349 6.30 25.20 -10.13
N MET A 350 5.13 24.65 -9.99
CA MET A 350 4.64 24.36 -8.65
C MET A 350 5.28 23.02 -8.19
N SER A 351 6.27 23.09 -7.29
CA SER A 351 6.45 21.98 -6.31
C SER A 351 5.05 21.53 -5.93
N PRO A 352 4.72 20.25 -5.89
CA PRO A 352 3.46 19.85 -5.34
C PRO A 352 3.50 20.30 -3.89
N SER A 353 2.94 21.48 -3.62
CA SER A 353 2.54 21.79 -2.27
C SER A 353 1.70 20.59 -1.86
N THR A 354 2.11 19.90 -0.80
CA THR A 354 1.28 18.83 -0.21
C THR A 354 -0.14 19.35 -0.24
N PRO A 355 -1.08 18.68 -0.89
CA PRO A 355 -2.45 19.18 -0.97
C PRO A 355 -2.89 19.59 0.43
N LEU A 356 -3.58 20.72 0.57
CA LEU A 356 -3.99 21.28 1.88
C LEU A 356 -4.74 20.27 2.76
N ASP A 357 -5.25 19.20 2.16
CA ASP A 357 -5.99 18.11 2.80
C ASP A 357 -5.18 16.80 2.91
N GLU A 358 -3.85 16.90 2.93
CA GLU A 358 -2.90 15.81 3.20
C GLU A 358 -1.84 16.26 4.21
N ILE A 359 -1.27 15.33 4.98
CA ILE A 359 -0.18 15.59 5.93
C ILE A 359 1.01 14.74 5.52
N ASN A 360 2.12 15.38 5.19
CA ASN A 360 3.39 14.74 4.90
C ASN A 360 4.30 14.76 6.15
N LEU A 361 4.51 13.60 6.76
CA LEU A 361 5.31 13.49 7.98
C LEU A 361 6.80 13.79 7.77
N ALA A 362 7.33 13.57 6.55
CA ALA A 362 8.73 13.91 6.26
C ALA A 362 8.92 15.43 6.28
N THR A 363 8.02 16.16 5.61
CA THR A 363 8.03 17.63 5.62
C THR A 363 7.79 18.18 7.03
N LEU A 364 6.86 17.58 7.79
CA LEU A 364 6.56 18.01 9.17
C LEU A 364 7.79 17.87 10.07
N LYS A 365 8.51 16.76 10.00
CA LYS A 365 9.71 16.45 10.79
C LYS A 365 10.96 17.24 10.35
N ALA A 366 10.94 17.86 9.17
CA ALA A 366 12.04 18.71 8.72
C ALA A 366 12.20 19.96 9.60
N ASP A 367 11.11 20.44 10.23
CA ASP A 367 11.20 21.46 11.29
C ASP A 367 11.25 20.76 12.67
N PRO A 368 12.38 20.84 13.38
CA PRO A 368 12.54 20.23 14.71
C PRO A 368 11.53 20.70 15.75
N LYS A 369 10.94 21.89 15.57
CA LYS A 369 9.93 22.44 16.48
C LYS A 369 8.65 21.61 16.53
N ASN A 370 8.35 20.88 15.45
CA ASN A 370 7.19 20.00 15.39
C ASN A 370 7.40 18.67 16.13
N THR A 371 8.61 18.36 16.63
CA THR A 371 8.86 17.15 17.41
C THR A 371 8.79 17.48 18.91
N LEU A 372 7.68 17.09 19.52
CA LEU A 372 7.40 17.34 20.93
C LEU A 372 8.17 16.38 21.86
N TRP A 373 8.30 15.14 21.43
CA TRP A 373 8.99 14.06 22.12
C TRP A 373 9.38 12.96 21.12
N GLN A 374 10.47 12.23 21.39
CA GLN A 374 10.85 11.06 20.60
C GLN A 374 11.75 10.08 21.33
N ASN A 375 11.70 8.81 20.88
CA ASN A 375 12.69 7.78 21.15
C ASN A 375 13.13 7.12 19.81
N PRO A 376 14.04 6.14 19.80
CA PRO A 376 14.47 5.50 18.54
C PRO A 376 13.35 4.90 17.68
N GLU A 377 12.20 4.53 18.28
CA GLU A 377 11.13 3.77 17.60
C GLU A 377 9.78 4.51 17.53
N ALA A 378 9.68 5.69 18.15
CA ALA A 378 8.46 6.49 18.14
C ALA A 378 8.75 7.99 18.29
N ALA A 379 7.78 8.82 17.91
CA ALA A 379 7.79 10.26 18.13
C ALA A 379 6.38 10.80 18.40
N LEU A 380 6.31 11.86 19.19
CA LEU A 380 5.12 12.70 19.33
C LEU A 380 5.36 13.98 18.55
N LEU A 381 4.53 14.24 17.56
CA LEU A 381 4.65 15.36 16.62
C LEU A 381 3.48 16.32 16.80
N ASP A 382 3.72 17.60 16.60
CA ASP A 382 2.67 18.63 16.52
C ASP A 382 2.10 18.70 15.09
N LEU A 383 0.81 18.43 14.94
CA LEU A 383 0.10 18.58 13.67
C LEU A 383 -0.48 20.00 13.47
N GLY A 384 -0.26 20.89 14.43
CA GLY A 384 -0.93 22.19 14.51
C GLY A 384 -2.35 22.11 15.05
N ASP A 385 -2.95 23.27 15.35
CA ASP A 385 -4.30 23.42 15.89
C ASP A 385 -4.52 22.70 17.24
N GLY A 386 -3.44 22.45 18.00
CA GLY A 386 -3.48 21.72 19.27
C GLY A 386 -3.67 20.21 19.13
N VAL A 387 -3.48 19.64 17.95
CA VAL A 387 -3.57 18.19 17.72
C VAL A 387 -2.18 17.57 17.63
N ALA A 388 -1.90 16.58 18.48
CA ALA A 388 -0.67 15.82 18.42
C ALA A 388 -0.82 14.54 17.59
N LEU A 389 0.29 14.05 17.03
CA LEU A 389 0.38 12.73 16.35
C LEU A 389 1.41 11.87 17.08
N TYR A 390 1.02 10.68 17.50
CA TYR A 390 1.94 9.63 17.90
C TYR A 390 2.31 8.77 16.70
N GLU A 391 3.55 8.93 16.20
CA GLU A 391 4.12 8.13 15.12
C GLU A 391 5.01 7.04 15.71
N PHE A 392 4.78 5.78 15.36
CA PHE A 392 5.71 4.69 15.63
C PHE A 392 6.35 4.19 14.34
N ARG A 393 7.66 3.87 14.42
CA ARG A 393 8.55 3.58 13.28
C ARG A 393 9.50 2.43 13.55
N SER A 394 9.14 1.53 14.45
CA SER A 394 9.85 0.28 14.69
C SER A 394 9.87 -0.59 13.44
N LYS A 395 10.75 -1.57 13.36
CA LYS A 395 10.82 -2.48 12.20
C LYS A 395 9.48 -3.19 11.99
N GLY A 396 8.85 -2.96 10.83
CA GLY A 396 7.52 -3.48 10.51
C GLY A 396 6.41 -2.84 11.32
N ASN A 397 6.67 -1.69 11.95
CA ASN A 397 5.75 -0.99 12.85
C ASN A 397 5.18 -1.91 13.94
N THR A 398 6.06 -2.79 14.50
CA THR A 398 5.67 -3.65 15.62
C THR A 398 5.53 -2.84 16.90
N LEU A 399 4.62 -3.25 17.77
CA LEU A 399 4.45 -2.71 19.11
C LEU A 399 5.54 -3.31 20.01
N SER A 400 6.72 -2.71 19.99
CA SER A 400 7.83 -3.02 20.89
C SER A 400 7.62 -2.37 22.26
N LEU A 401 8.42 -2.74 23.25
CA LEU A 401 8.42 -2.08 24.56
C LEU A 401 8.60 -0.57 24.42
N LYS A 402 9.54 -0.11 23.58
CA LYS A 402 9.80 1.32 23.37
C LYS A 402 8.62 2.07 22.76
N VAL A 403 7.86 1.41 21.86
CA VAL A 403 6.63 1.97 21.30
C VAL A 403 5.54 2.08 22.34
N VAL A 404 5.40 1.05 23.19
CA VAL A 404 4.37 1.03 24.25
C VAL A 404 4.67 2.04 25.33
N ASP A 405 5.93 2.11 25.78
CA ASP A 405 6.39 3.06 26.79
C ASP A 405 6.23 4.50 26.27
N GLY A 406 6.64 4.75 25.04
CA GLY A 406 6.51 6.05 24.41
C GLY A 406 5.05 6.49 24.24
N LEU A 407 4.13 5.56 23.98
CA LEU A 407 2.71 5.90 23.89
C LEU A 407 2.14 6.27 25.28
N ALA A 408 2.58 5.58 26.34
CA ALA A 408 2.21 5.96 27.71
C ALA A 408 2.71 7.36 28.07
N GLU A 409 4.00 7.67 27.77
CA GLU A 409 4.59 9.00 27.97
C GLU A 409 3.87 10.08 27.12
N ALA A 410 3.51 9.77 25.88
CA ALA A 410 2.74 10.67 25.03
C ALA A 410 1.37 11.01 25.65
N LEU A 411 0.68 10.03 26.24
CA LEU A 411 -0.57 10.27 26.95
C LEU A 411 -0.38 11.16 28.19
N ASP A 412 0.73 11.01 28.94
CA ASP A 412 1.06 11.88 30.08
C ASP A 412 1.27 13.34 29.62
N ILE A 413 1.98 13.53 28.49
CA ILE A 413 2.18 14.86 27.89
C ILE A 413 0.84 15.48 27.46
N LEU A 414 -0.05 14.68 26.84
CA LEU A 414 -1.34 15.18 26.41
C LEU A 414 -2.27 15.52 27.57
N GLU A 415 -2.23 14.74 28.66
CA GLU A 415 -3.07 14.94 29.83
C GLU A 415 -2.77 16.26 30.52
N THR A 416 -1.50 16.61 30.63
CA THR A 416 -1.00 17.81 31.32
C THR A 416 -0.87 19.04 30.41
N GLY A 417 -0.74 18.83 29.08
CA GLY A 417 -0.51 19.88 28.09
C GLY A 417 -1.82 20.47 27.51
N ASP A 418 -1.66 21.61 26.84
CA ASP A 418 -2.76 22.28 26.13
C ASP A 418 -3.00 21.67 24.74
N PHE A 419 -3.38 20.38 24.71
CA PHE A 419 -3.72 19.65 23.51
C PHE A 419 -5.22 19.39 23.44
N ARG A 420 -5.76 19.41 22.22
CA ARG A 420 -7.17 19.10 21.91
C ARG A 420 -7.42 17.61 21.72
N GLY A 421 -6.39 16.84 21.37
CA GLY A 421 -6.45 15.40 21.23
C GLY A 421 -5.24 14.80 20.48
N LEU A 422 -5.34 13.50 20.19
CA LEU A 422 -4.26 12.69 19.63
C LEU A 422 -4.70 11.95 18.37
N VAL A 423 -3.85 11.96 17.36
CA VAL A 423 -3.87 10.99 16.26
C VAL A 423 -2.82 9.92 16.54
N ILE A 424 -3.17 8.64 16.37
CA ILE A 424 -2.19 7.53 16.38
C ILE A 424 -2.04 7.04 14.94
N GLY A 425 -0.83 7.12 14.36
CA GLY A 425 -0.62 6.76 12.97
C GLY A 425 0.85 6.76 12.57
N ASN A 426 1.13 6.48 11.30
CA ASN A 426 2.48 6.55 10.72
C ASN A 426 2.40 6.76 9.20
N SER A 427 3.56 6.99 8.55
CA SER A 427 3.66 7.12 7.09
C SER A 427 3.97 5.79 6.37
N GLY A 428 4.05 4.67 7.09
CA GLY A 428 4.39 3.36 6.53
C GLY A 428 3.30 2.79 5.63
N ALA A 429 3.69 1.86 4.76
CA ALA A 429 2.74 1.10 3.92
C ALA A 429 1.76 0.25 4.74
N ASN A 430 2.10 -0.08 5.99
CA ASN A 430 1.27 -0.82 6.93
C ASN A 430 1.23 -0.09 8.27
N PHE A 431 0.07 -0.09 8.91
CA PHE A 431 -0.07 0.50 10.23
C PHE A 431 0.74 -0.27 11.29
N SER A 432 0.54 -1.60 11.41
CA SER A 432 1.29 -2.42 12.36
C SER A 432 1.25 -3.91 12.03
N ALA A 433 2.40 -4.57 12.19
CA ALA A 433 2.51 -6.03 12.13
C ALA A 433 2.15 -6.74 13.46
N GLY A 434 1.73 -6.00 14.49
CA GLY A 434 1.36 -6.49 15.81
C GLY A 434 2.48 -6.42 16.84
N ALA A 435 2.38 -7.20 17.90
CA ALA A 435 3.38 -7.26 18.97
C ALA A 435 4.75 -7.74 18.45
N ASN A 436 5.83 -7.29 19.09
CA ASN A 436 7.19 -7.71 18.73
C ASN A 436 7.45 -9.16 19.21
N LEU A 437 7.19 -10.13 18.32
CA LEU A 437 7.37 -11.55 18.62
C LEU A 437 8.80 -11.94 19.01
N ALA A 438 9.82 -11.20 18.55
CA ALA A 438 11.21 -11.46 18.92
C ALA A 438 11.48 -11.09 20.39
N GLU A 439 10.97 -9.94 20.85
CA GLU A 439 11.03 -9.55 22.28
C GLU A 439 10.25 -10.53 23.15
N MET A 440 9.05 -10.93 22.74
CA MET A 440 8.25 -11.93 23.45
C MET A 440 8.96 -13.28 23.55
N ALA A 441 9.59 -13.74 22.46
CA ALA A 441 10.34 -14.99 22.45
C ALA A 441 11.56 -14.95 23.39
N MET A 442 12.30 -13.84 23.41
CA MET A 442 13.43 -13.66 24.32
C MET A 442 12.99 -13.68 25.80
N LEU A 443 11.90 -12.99 26.13
CA LEU A 443 11.34 -13.00 27.47
C LEU A 443 10.84 -14.41 27.87
N ALA A 444 10.20 -15.12 26.97
CA ALA A 444 9.75 -16.50 27.22
C ALA A 444 10.94 -17.44 27.46
N GLN A 445 12.02 -17.32 26.69
CA GLN A 445 13.24 -18.12 26.84
C GLN A 445 14.01 -17.82 28.15
N SER A 446 13.92 -16.60 28.67
CA SER A 446 14.53 -16.23 29.94
C SER A 446 13.86 -16.92 31.19
N GLY A 447 12.70 -17.56 30.98
CA GLY A 447 11.93 -18.17 32.06
C GLY A 447 11.27 -17.19 33.02
N ASN A 448 11.36 -15.89 32.74
CA ASN A 448 10.82 -14.84 33.62
C ASN A 448 9.31 -14.60 33.31
N ILE A 449 8.47 -15.54 33.74
CA ILE A 449 7.01 -15.50 33.55
C ILE A 449 6.40 -14.23 34.17
N GLN A 450 6.97 -13.74 35.29
CA GLN A 450 6.46 -12.55 35.95
C GLN A 450 6.69 -11.27 35.10
N ALA A 451 7.85 -11.18 34.43
CA ALA A 451 8.12 -10.05 33.53
C ALA A 451 7.14 -10.04 32.35
N ILE A 452 6.79 -11.21 31.80
CA ILE A 452 5.80 -11.33 30.73
C ILE A 452 4.41 -10.93 31.24
N ALA A 453 4.03 -11.41 32.44
CA ALA A 453 2.75 -11.05 33.05
C ALA A 453 2.62 -9.54 33.25
N ASN A 454 3.68 -8.91 33.77
CA ASN A 454 3.72 -7.44 33.93
C ASN A 454 3.63 -6.71 32.61
N LEU A 455 4.26 -7.21 31.55
CA LEU A 455 4.16 -6.65 30.20
C LEU A 455 2.72 -6.69 29.66
N ILE A 456 2.03 -7.83 29.81
CA ILE A 456 0.64 -7.96 29.36
C ILE A 456 -0.27 -7.02 30.14
N VAL A 457 -0.10 -6.93 31.47
CA VAL A 457 -0.83 -5.97 32.31
C VAL A 457 -0.61 -4.54 31.81
N LYS A 458 0.64 -4.19 31.47
CA LYS A 458 0.98 -2.87 30.94
C LYS A 458 0.26 -2.59 29.61
N PHE A 459 0.27 -3.56 28.69
CA PHE A 459 -0.47 -3.44 27.43
C PHE A 459 -1.97 -3.25 27.66
N GLN A 460 -2.58 -4.11 28.47
CA GLN A 460 -4.01 -4.02 28.78
C GLN A 460 -4.36 -2.69 29.42
N SER A 461 -3.58 -2.23 30.41
CA SER A 461 -3.79 -0.93 31.05
C SER A 461 -3.65 0.24 30.10
N LEU A 462 -2.68 0.18 29.18
CA LEU A 462 -2.53 1.21 28.16
C LEU A 462 -3.72 1.25 27.18
N MET A 463 -4.22 0.06 26.75
CA MET A 463 -5.41 -0.01 25.88
C MET A 463 -6.65 0.55 26.57
N GLN A 464 -6.82 0.27 27.87
CA GLN A 464 -7.91 0.85 28.67
C GLN A 464 -7.74 2.36 28.84
N ARG A 465 -6.52 2.84 29.10
CA ARG A 465 -6.23 4.28 29.20
C ARG A 465 -6.55 5.01 27.89
N ILE A 466 -6.22 4.45 26.73
CA ILE A 466 -6.56 4.99 25.41
C ILE A 466 -8.09 5.07 25.26
N HIS A 467 -8.79 4.01 25.62
CA HIS A 467 -10.25 3.93 25.46
C HIS A 467 -11.00 4.97 26.27
N TYR A 468 -10.56 5.18 27.50
CA TYR A 468 -11.19 6.08 28.46
C TYR A 468 -10.47 7.44 28.59
N PHE A 469 -9.60 7.77 27.64
CA PHE A 469 -8.86 9.03 27.69
C PHE A 469 -9.79 10.24 27.57
N PRO A 470 -9.62 11.29 28.40
CA PRO A 470 -10.56 12.42 28.47
C PRO A 470 -10.54 13.33 27.24
N LYS A 471 -9.54 13.21 26.38
CA LYS A 471 -9.43 13.94 25.10
C LYS A 471 -9.57 12.96 23.92
N PRO A 472 -10.06 13.39 22.75
CA PRO A 472 -10.25 12.52 21.61
C PRO A 472 -8.95 11.83 21.18
N ILE A 473 -8.98 10.50 21.00
CA ILE A 473 -7.92 9.72 20.39
C ILE A 473 -8.45 9.08 19.12
N VAL A 474 -7.82 9.34 17.98
CA VAL A 474 -8.23 8.84 16.66
C VAL A 474 -7.10 8.03 16.05
N ALA A 475 -7.33 6.75 15.77
CA ALA A 475 -6.38 5.93 15.00
C ALA A 475 -6.51 6.20 13.49
N ALA A 476 -5.40 6.49 12.82
CA ALA A 476 -5.32 6.70 11.37
C ALA A 476 -4.64 5.50 10.71
N ILE A 477 -5.41 4.53 10.20
CA ILE A 477 -4.92 3.21 9.81
C ILE A 477 -4.92 2.98 8.30
N ASN A 478 -3.97 2.13 7.84
CA ASN A 478 -3.86 1.69 6.45
C ASN A 478 -3.10 0.36 6.35
N GLY A 479 -3.24 -0.31 5.22
CA GLY A 479 -2.53 -1.55 4.97
C GLY A 479 -2.78 -2.60 6.05
N ARG A 480 -1.73 -3.28 6.49
CA ARG A 480 -1.85 -4.33 7.51
C ARG A 480 -1.95 -3.75 8.92
N VAL A 481 -2.92 -4.28 9.68
CA VAL A 481 -3.21 -3.94 11.08
C VAL A 481 -3.45 -5.27 11.82
N LEU A 482 -2.39 -5.91 12.28
CA LEU A 482 -2.45 -7.30 12.72
C LEU A 482 -2.20 -7.46 14.21
N GLY A 483 -2.87 -8.44 14.83
CA GLY A 483 -2.66 -8.86 16.20
C GLY A 483 -2.76 -7.70 17.20
N GLY A 484 -1.74 -7.47 18.03
CA GLY A 484 -1.69 -6.34 18.97
C GLY A 484 -1.93 -4.97 18.32
N GLY A 485 -1.59 -4.80 17.03
CA GLY A 485 -1.95 -3.61 16.27
C GLY A 485 -3.46 -3.48 16.04
N CYS A 486 -4.15 -4.59 15.83
CA CYS A 486 -5.62 -4.64 15.78
C CYS A 486 -6.21 -4.31 17.18
N GLU A 487 -5.65 -4.85 18.26
CA GLU A 487 -6.07 -4.57 19.63
C GLU A 487 -5.92 -3.08 19.98
N LEU A 488 -4.82 -2.44 19.56
CA LEU A 488 -4.61 -0.99 19.71
C LEU A 488 -5.70 -0.19 18.98
N VAL A 489 -6.02 -0.55 17.75
CA VAL A 489 -7.06 0.13 16.97
C VAL A 489 -8.44 -0.06 17.59
N MET A 490 -8.76 -1.27 18.05
CA MET A 490 -10.02 -1.57 18.76
C MET A 490 -10.14 -0.83 20.11
N ALA A 491 -9.01 -0.42 20.69
CA ALA A 491 -8.98 0.40 21.91
C ALA A 491 -9.27 1.88 21.63
N CYS A 492 -8.97 2.38 20.43
CA CYS A 492 -9.21 3.80 20.10
C CYS A 492 -10.72 4.09 19.98
N PRO A 493 -11.21 5.16 20.63
CA PRO A 493 -12.63 5.54 20.60
C PRO A 493 -13.12 5.84 19.18
N GLN A 494 -12.24 6.33 18.31
CA GLN A 494 -12.56 6.64 16.94
C GLN A 494 -11.43 6.20 15.98
N VAL A 495 -11.82 5.82 14.77
CA VAL A 495 -10.88 5.33 13.74
C VAL A 495 -11.17 5.99 12.39
N VAL A 496 -10.11 6.39 11.72
CA VAL A 496 -10.09 6.75 10.30
C VAL A 496 -9.29 5.69 9.56
N ALA A 497 -9.96 4.90 8.75
CA ALA A 497 -9.35 3.78 8.03
C ALA A 497 -9.24 4.07 6.54
N ALA A 498 -8.09 3.82 5.94
CA ALA A 498 -8.02 3.70 4.49
C ALA A 498 -8.89 2.51 4.02
N ALA A 499 -9.56 2.64 2.85
CA ALA A 499 -10.39 1.56 2.31
C ALA A 499 -9.59 0.26 2.15
N GLU A 500 -8.31 0.36 1.74
CA GLU A 500 -7.34 -0.74 1.68
C GLU A 500 -6.68 -0.96 3.07
N THR A 501 -7.48 -1.39 4.03
CA THR A 501 -7.03 -1.80 5.37
C THR A 501 -7.27 -3.30 5.55
N TYR A 502 -6.23 -4.03 5.94
CA TYR A 502 -6.21 -5.48 6.16
C TYR A 502 -6.01 -5.74 7.64
N ILE A 503 -7.11 -5.84 8.39
CA ILE A 503 -7.09 -5.89 9.86
C ILE A 503 -7.57 -7.23 10.40
N GLY A 504 -6.94 -7.72 11.46
CA GLY A 504 -7.37 -8.95 12.13
C GLY A 504 -6.55 -9.34 13.33
N LEU A 505 -7.19 -10.13 14.23
CA LEU A 505 -6.58 -10.82 15.36
C LEU A 505 -5.99 -12.14 14.83
N VAL A 506 -4.67 -12.21 14.72
CA VAL A 506 -3.96 -13.31 14.04
C VAL A 506 -3.11 -14.18 14.99
N GLU A 507 -3.28 -14.03 16.27
CA GLU A 507 -2.49 -14.63 17.31
C GLU A 507 -2.48 -16.16 17.24
N LEU A 508 -3.60 -16.81 16.82
CA LEU A 508 -3.66 -18.25 16.65
C LEU A 508 -2.64 -18.76 15.62
N GLY A 509 -2.31 -17.95 14.63
CA GLY A 509 -1.27 -18.26 13.64
C GLY A 509 0.12 -18.47 14.25
N VAL A 510 0.39 -17.94 15.44
CA VAL A 510 1.63 -18.10 16.19
C VAL A 510 1.45 -18.90 17.48
N GLY A 511 0.31 -19.57 17.67
CA GLY A 511 0.04 -20.45 18.81
C GLY A 511 -0.42 -19.72 20.07
N LEU A 512 -0.90 -18.50 19.95
CA LEU A 512 -1.39 -17.66 21.04
C LEU A 512 -2.86 -17.31 20.82
N ILE A 513 -3.49 -16.69 21.82
CA ILE A 513 -4.77 -15.97 21.70
C ILE A 513 -4.51 -14.46 21.85
N PRO A 514 -5.40 -13.57 21.43
CA PRO A 514 -5.31 -12.15 21.77
C PRO A 514 -5.17 -11.94 23.29
N GLY A 515 -4.32 -11.00 23.70
CA GLY A 515 -3.99 -10.83 25.12
C GLY A 515 -3.96 -9.37 25.62
N ALA A 516 -4.23 -8.40 24.72
CA ALA A 516 -4.24 -6.98 25.06
C ALA A 516 -5.65 -6.36 25.04
N GLY A 517 -6.68 -7.18 25.21
CA GLY A 517 -8.08 -6.75 25.25
C GLY A 517 -8.89 -7.09 23.99
N GLY A 518 -8.27 -7.76 23.00
CA GLY A 518 -8.95 -8.12 21.76
C GLY A 518 -10.16 -9.03 21.98
N LEU A 519 -10.06 -10.03 22.84
CA LEU A 519 -11.19 -10.93 23.14
C LEU A 519 -12.29 -10.22 23.92
N MET A 520 -11.92 -9.44 24.92
CA MET A 520 -12.89 -8.63 25.69
C MET A 520 -13.71 -7.76 24.75
N ARG A 521 -13.07 -7.04 23.80
CA ARG A 521 -13.75 -6.17 22.84
C ARG A 521 -14.63 -6.94 21.86
N MET A 522 -14.22 -8.11 21.40
CA MET A 522 -15.04 -8.94 20.52
C MET A 522 -16.24 -9.56 21.23
N VAL A 523 -16.11 -9.90 22.53
CA VAL A 523 -17.25 -10.33 23.36
C VAL A 523 -18.23 -9.17 23.57
N THR A 524 -17.70 -7.98 23.88
CA THR A 524 -18.51 -6.75 24.02
C THR A 524 -19.24 -6.44 22.70
N TRP A 525 -18.53 -6.50 21.56
CA TRP A 525 -19.14 -6.32 20.25
C TRP A 525 -20.28 -7.31 19.98
N ALA A 526 -20.11 -8.60 20.32
CA ALA A 526 -21.14 -9.60 20.14
C ALA A 526 -22.38 -9.32 21.02
N ALA A 527 -22.17 -8.88 22.27
CA ALA A 527 -23.25 -8.50 23.16
C ALA A 527 -24.01 -7.25 22.67
N ASP A 528 -23.28 -6.23 22.20
CA ASP A 528 -23.87 -4.98 21.69
C ASP A 528 -24.65 -5.19 20.39
N ARG A 529 -24.12 -6.00 19.45
CA ARG A 529 -24.83 -6.38 18.22
C ARG A 529 -26.12 -7.13 18.55
N ALA A 530 -26.09 -8.08 19.49
CA ALA A 530 -27.26 -8.78 19.93
C ALA A 530 -28.30 -7.84 20.55
N ALA A 531 -27.88 -6.90 21.39
CA ALA A 531 -28.78 -5.91 22.00
C ALA A 531 -29.53 -5.06 20.95
N THR A 532 -28.86 -4.77 19.83
CA THR A 532 -29.44 -3.96 18.74
C THR A 532 -30.28 -4.79 17.78
N GLU A 533 -29.82 -5.99 17.36
CA GLU A 533 -30.43 -6.78 16.28
C GLU A 533 -31.33 -7.89 16.79
N SER A 534 -30.99 -8.53 17.93
CA SER A 534 -31.71 -9.66 18.50
C SER A 534 -31.41 -9.84 19.98
N PRO A 535 -32.03 -9.03 20.88
CA PRO A 535 -31.64 -8.91 22.30
C PRO A 535 -31.55 -10.22 23.09
N HIS A 536 -32.24 -11.27 22.64
CA HIS A 536 -32.26 -12.57 23.32
C HIS A 536 -31.32 -13.61 22.69
N HIS A 537 -30.54 -13.26 21.66
CA HIS A 537 -29.73 -14.21 20.90
C HIS A 537 -28.28 -13.73 20.70
N ILE A 538 -27.48 -13.71 21.73
CA ILE A 538 -26.06 -13.35 21.65
C ILE A 538 -25.25 -14.46 20.92
N GLN A 539 -25.68 -15.72 21.03
CA GLN A 539 -24.93 -16.89 20.55
C GLN A 539 -24.45 -16.79 19.09
N PRO A 540 -25.27 -16.37 18.09
CA PRO A 540 -24.81 -16.28 16.71
C PRO A 540 -23.68 -15.25 16.52
N PHE A 541 -23.74 -14.12 17.21
CA PHE A 541 -22.71 -13.07 17.15
C PHE A 541 -21.42 -13.52 17.82
N LEU A 542 -21.54 -14.19 18.98
CA LEU A 542 -20.39 -14.77 19.68
C LEU A 542 -19.72 -15.85 18.85
N GLN A 543 -20.50 -16.73 18.19
CA GLN A 543 -20.00 -17.76 17.30
C GLN A 543 -19.26 -17.13 16.11
N LYS A 544 -19.82 -16.11 15.48
CA LYS A 544 -19.17 -15.37 14.39
C LYS A 544 -17.83 -14.77 14.83
N ALA A 545 -17.77 -14.14 16.01
CA ALA A 545 -16.53 -13.61 16.58
C ALA A 545 -15.51 -14.72 16.84
N PHE A 546 -15.94 -15.85 17.44
CA PHE A 546 -15.11 -17.02 17.70
C PHE A 546 -14.50 -17.61 16.42
N GLU A 547 -15.32 -17.80 15.36
CA GLU A 547 -14.84 -18.31 14.07
C GLU A 547 -13.88 -17.32 13.39
N THR A 548 -14.15 -16.03 13.50
CA THR A 548 -13.30 -14.96 12.92
C THR A 548 -11.91 -14.98 13.54
N ILE A 549 -11.83 -15.04 14.88
CA ILE A 549 -10.55 -15.09 15.61
C ILE A 549 -9.91 -16.46 15.47
N GLY A 550 -10.68 -17.54 15.65
CA GLY A 550 -10.22 -18.94 15.59
C GLY A 550 -9.56 -19.32 14.26
N MET A 551 -10.02 -18.74 13.17
CA MET A 551 -9.45 -18.90 11.84
C MET A 551 -8.40 -17.85 11.50
N ALA A 552 -8.06 -16.96 12.43
CA ALA A 552 -7.15 -15.83 12.22
C ALA A 552 -7.52 -15.02 10.95
N LYS A 553 -8.82 -14.76 10.77
CA LYS A 553 -9.30 -14.05 9.59
C LYS A 553 -8.81 -12.61 9.59
N VAL A 554 -8.29 -12.19 8.44
CA VAL A 554 -7.90 -10.81 8.17
C VAL A 554 -8.90 -10.25 7.17
N ALA A 555 -9.52 -9.13 7.50
CA ALA A 555 -10.42 -8.43 6.59
C ALA A 555 -9.65 -7.93 5.35
N ASN A 556 -10.28 -7.99 4.19
CA ASN A 556 -9.70 -7.58 2.92
C ASN A 556 -9.98 -6.10 2.57
N SER A 557 -10.67 -5.40 3.46
CA SER A 557 -10.98 -3.97 3.35
C SER A 557 -11.48 -3.44 4.69
N ALA A 558 -11.49 -2.11 4.85
CA ALA A 558 -12.09 -1.46 6.02
C ALA A 558 -13.60 -1.74 6.14
N TYR A 559 -14.30 -1.94 5.03
CA TYR A 559 -15.73 -2.30 5.02
C TYR A 559 -15.95 -3.72 5.58
N GLU A 560 -15.19 -4.71 5.13
CA GLU A 560 -15.26 -6.07 5.67
C GLU A 560 -14.82 -6.12 7.14
N ALA A 561 -13.91 -5.23 7.56
CA ALA A 561 -13.51 -5.10 8.96
C ALA A 561 -14.66 -4.65 9.87
N GLN A 562 -15.56 -3.80 9.39
CA GLN A 562 -16.81 -3.46 10.11
C GLN A 562 -17.73 -4.67 10.24
N GLU A 563 -17.84 -5.49 9.20
CA GLU A 563 -18.64 -6.73 9.23
C GLU A 563 -18.07 -7.78 10.21
N PHE A 564 -16.72 -7.84 10.35
CA PHE A 564 -16.06 -8.75 11.27
C PHE A 564 -16.09 -8.26 12.73
N GLY A 565 -16.43 -6.99 12.96
CA GLY A 565 -16.46 -6.40 14.29
C GLY A 565 -15.11 -5.82 14.75
N TYR A 566 -14.10 -5.79 13.89
CA TYR A 566 -12.81 -5.15 14.18
C TYR A 566 -12.88 -3.62 14.15
N LEU A 567 -13.76 -3.08 13.32
CA LEU A 567 -14.02 -1.64 13.22
C LEU A 567 -15.49 -1.33 13.55
N ALA A 568 -15.72 -0.24 14.27
CA ALA A 568 -17.05 0.23 14.57
C ALA A 568 -17.77 0.74 13.30
N PRO A 569 -19.10 0.66 13.23
CA PRO A 569 -19.87 1.25 12.11
C PRO A 569 -19.63 2.76 11.92
N THR A 570 -19.23 3.47 12.99
CA THR A 570 -18.89 4.90 12.99
C THR A 570 -17.51 5.21 12.42
N THR A 571 -16.67 4.18 12.12
CA THR A 571 -15.36 4.36 11.52
C THR A 571 -15.46 5.12 10.20
N LYS A 572 -14.68 6.20 10.07
CA LYS A 572 -14.57 6.93 8.81
C LYS A 572 -13.67 6.20 7.83
N ILE A 573 -14.20 5.81 6.69
CA ILE A 573 -13.44 5.13 5.64
C ILE A 573 -13.05 6.16 4.58
N VAL A 574 -11.75 6.28 4.31
CA VAL A 574 -11.20 7.17 3.28
C VAL A 574 -10.67 6.34 2.12
N MET A 575 -11.10 6.68 0.91
CA MET A 575 -10.63 5.99 -0.31
C MET A 575 -9.18 6.37 -0.62
N ASN A 576 -8.81 7.65 -0.45
CA ASN A 576 -7.44 8.11 -0.61
C ASN A 576 -6.66 7.97 0.70
N SER A 577 -5.82 6.95 0.80
CA SER A 577 -5.02 6.65 1.97
C SER A 577 -4.12 7.82 2.42
N ASP A 578 -3.66 8.68 1.49
CA ASP A 578 -2.75 9.80 1.83
C ASP A 578 -3.44 10.86 2.68
N ARG A 579 -4.77 10.94 2.59
CA ARG A 579 -5.59 11.89 3.37
C ARG A 579 -5.90 11.42 4.80
N ARG A 580 -5.59 10.15 5.15
CA ARG A 580 -6.04 9.57 6.43
C ARG A 580 -5.58 10.35 7.65
N LEU A 581 -4.34 10.86 7.66
CA LEU A 581 -3.80 11.64 8.77
C LEU A 581 -4.50 12.99 8.88
N TYR A 582 -4.74 13.66 7.76
CA TYR A 582 -5.50 14.91 7.71
C TYR A 582 -6.95 14.69 8.21
N VAL A 583 -7.63 13.66 7.69
CA VAL A 583 -9.00 13.35 8.10
C VAL A 583 -9.07 12.97 9.59
N ALA A 584 -8.04 12.28 10.11
CA ALA A 584 -7.96 11.96 11.53
C ALA A 584 -7.74 13.20 12.39
N LYS A 585 -6.91 14.16 11.97
CA LYS A 585 -6.77 15.46 12.63
C LYS A 585 -8.10 16.20 12.66
N GLU A 586 -8.78 16.31 11.52
CA GLU A 586 -10.10 16.95 11.44
C GLU A 586 -11.15 16.24 12.32
N GLU A 587 -11.05 14.91 12.46
CA GLU A 587 -11.93 14.15 13.34
C GLU A 587 -11.67 14.44 14.82
N VAL A 588 -10.41 14.58 15.24
CA VAL A 588 -10.07 15.05 16.60
C VAL A 588 -10.71 16.41 16.86
N LEU A 589 -10.51 17.36 15.93
CA LEU A 589 -11.04 18.72 16.05
C LEU A 589 -12.57 18.76 16.05
N ARG A 590 -13.22 17.88 15.27
CA ARG A 590 -14.68 17.75 15.26
C ARG A 590 -15.21 17.25 16.61
N LEU A 591 -14.62 16.16 17.10
CA LEU A 591 -15.03 15.55 18.38
C LEU A 591 -14.87 16.53 19.55
N GLU A 592 -13.75 17.24 19.58
CA GLU A 592 -13.51 18.24 20.64
C GLU A 592 -14.53 19.37 20.56
N ARG A 593 -14.82 19.93 19.38
CA ARG A 593 -15.86 20.98 19.22
C ARG A 593 -17.26 20.51 19.61
N GLU A 594 -17.55 19.22 19.45
CA GLU A 594 -18.84 18.62 19.84
C GLU A 594 -18.92 18.30 21.34
N GLY A 595 -17.87 18.59 22.12
CA GLY A 595 -17.81 18.32 23.54
C GLY A 595 -17.54 16.83 23.85
N TYR A 596 -16.51 16.28 23.24
CA TYR A 596 -16.12 14.87 23.45
C TYR A 596 -16.10 14.49 24.93
N ALA A 597 -16.72 13.36 25.22
CA ALA A 597 -16.56 12.62 26.47
C ALA A 597 -16.14 11.18 26.16
N PRO A 598 -15.28 10.57 26.97
CA PRO A 598 -14.90 9.18 26.78
C PRO A 598 -16.13 8.26 26.90
N PRO A 599 -16.08 7.07 26.28
CA PRO A 599 -17.13 6.08 26.44
C PRO A 599 -17.36 5.74 27.93
N PRO A 600 -18.59 5.40 28.33
CA PRO A 600 -18.85 4.98 29.70
C PRO A 600 -18.19 3.60 29.97
N GLU A 601 -17.75 3.38 31.23
CA GLU A 601 -17.22 2.08 31.64
C GLU A 601 -18.27 0.96 31.51
N ARG A 602 -17.82 -0.19 31.02
CA ARG A 602 -18.68 -1.33 30.73
C ARG A 602 -18.63 -2.34 31.89
N ASN A 603 -19.58 -2.19 32.81
CA ASN A 603 -19.70 -3.01 34.04
C ASN A 603 -20.69 -4.16 33.90
N ALA A 604 -21.34 -4.33 32.74
CA ALA A 604 -22.39 -5.32 32.51
C ALA A 604 -22.31 -5.87 31.06
N ILE A 605 -21.35 -6.74 30.81
CA ILE A 605 -21.18 -7.46 29.54
C ILE A 605 -21.75 -8.87 29.72
N MET A 606 -22.72 -9.25 28.91
CA MET A 606 -23.31 -10.58 28.96
C MET A 606 -22.37 -11.62 28.38
N VAL A 607 -21.99 -12.60 29.16
CA VAL A 607 -21.28 -13.81 28.75
C VAL A 607 -22.17 -15.05 28.96
N LEU A 608 -22.03 -16.06 28.09
CA LEU A 608 -23.02 -17.15 28.02
C LEU A 608 -22.68 -18.39 28.85
N GLY A 609 -21.51 -18.41 29.48
CA GLY A 609 -21.08 -19.51 30.38
C GLY A 609 -20.84 -20.86 29.71
N ARG A 610 -20.82 -21.89 30.47
CA ARG A 610 -20.47 -23.28 30.09
C ARG A 610 -21.29 -23.86 28.92
N PRO A 611 -22.61 -23.62 28.80
CA PRO A 611 -23.38 -24.12 27.66
C PRO A 611 -22.87 -23.62 26.29
N ALA A 612 -22.59 -22.32 26.18
CA ALA A 612 -22.03 -21.75 24.97
C ALA A 612 -20.61 -22.21 24.69
N ARG A 613 -19.79 -22.35 25.75
CA ARG A 613 -18.45 -22.92 25.63
C ARG A 613 -18.48 -24.30 25.00
N ALA A 614 -19.36 -25.20 25.48
CA ALA A 614 -19.52 -26.56 24.93
C ALA A 614 -19.89 -26.52 23.43
N MET A 615 -20.75 -25.60 22.99
CA MET A 615 -21.10 -25.44 21.59
C MET A 615 -19.92 -24.97 20.72
N LEU A 616 -19.14 -24.00 21.20
CA LEU A 616 -17.96 -23.50 20.48
C LEU A 616 -16.85 -24.56 20.39
N GLU A 617 -16.61 -25.30 21.48
CA GLU A 617 -15.66 -26.42 21.54
C GLU A 617 -16.08 -27.57 20.62
N HIS A 618 -17.40 -27.85 20.52
CA HIS A 618 -17.95 -28.86 19.61
C HIS A 618 -17.77 -28.41 18.13
N ALA A 619 -17.98 -27.14 17.81
CA ALA A 619 -17.72 -26.61 16.46
C ALA A 619 -16.22 -26.79 16.10
N ALA A 620 -15.30 -26.47 17.00
CA ALA A 620 -13.87 -26.70 16.79
C ALA A 620 -13.53 -28.21 16.64
N TYR A 621 -14.21 -29.08 17.37
CA TYR A 621 -14.05 -30.55 17.25
C TYR A 621 -14.48 -31.03 15.86
N ILE A 622 -15.62 -30.55 15.33
CA ILE A 622 -16.08 -30.92 14.00
C ILE A 622 -15.06 -30.46 12.92
N MET A 623 -14.51 -29.25 13.04
CA MET A 623 -13.48 -28.77 12.12
C MET A 623 -12.19 -29.60 12.19
N TYR A 624 -11.80 -30.06 13.38
CA TYR A 624 -10.67 -30.95 13.55
C TYR A 624 -10.94 -32.33 12.89
N GLN A 625 -12.10 -32.94 13.15
CA GLN A 625 -12.49 -34.20 12.50
C GLN A 625 -12.60 -34.12 10.98
N GLY A 626 -12.98 -32.96 10.44
CA GLY A 626 -13.00 -32.67 9.02
C GLY A 626 -11.62 -32.37 8.41
N GLY A 627 -10.55 -32.34 9.22
CA GLY A 627 -9.20 -32.06 8.75
C GLY A 627 -8.94 -30.58 8.38
N TYR A 628 -9.82 -29.65 8.78
CA TYR A 628 -9.68 -28.21 8.50
C TYR A 628 -8.72 -27.50 9.45
N ILE A 629 -8.53 -28.03 10.68
CA ILE A 629 -7.63 -27.49 11.70
C ILE A 629 -6.80 -28.62 12.32
N SER A 630 -5.60 -28.26 12.84
CA SER A 630 -4.76 -29.21 13.58
C SER A 630 -5.30 -29.49 14.97
N GLU A 631 -4.75 -30.54 15.64
CA GLU A 631 -5.06 -30.82 17.05
C GLU A 631 -4.70 -29.62 17.93
N TYR A 632 -3.58 -28.95 17.63
CA TYR A 632 -3.16 -27.79 18.41
C TYR A 632 -4.06 -26.56 18.14
N ASP A 633 -4.53 -26.37 16.92
CA ASP A 633 -5.55 -25.33 16.64
C ASP A 633 -6.83 -25.60 17.45
N ARG A 634 -7.27 -26.86 17.57
CA ARG A 634 -8.42 -27.25 18.42
C ARG A 634 -8.19 -26.91 19.89
N PHE A 635 -6.98 -27.20 20.40
CA PHE A 635 -6.59 -26.82 21.76
C PHE A 635 -6.66 -25.32 21.97
N LEU A 636 -6.09 -24.49 21.04
CA LEU A 636 -6.16 -23.04 21.11
C LEU A 636 -7.61 -22.53 21.02
N ALA A 637 -8.43 -23.13 20.16
CA ALA A 637 -9.85 -22.80 20.05
C ALA A 637 -10.61 -23.08 21.39
N SER A 638 -10.26 -24.13 22.14
CA SER A 638 -10.86 -24.36 23.47
C SER A 638 -10.45 -23.27 24.48
N ARG A 639 -9.21 -22.76 24.39
CA ARG A 639 -8.74 -21.62 25.23
C ARG A 639 -9.47 -20.31 24.85
N LEU A 640 -9.66 -20.10 23.55
CA LEU A 640 -10.44 -18.99 23.04
C LEU A 640 -11.90 -19.04 23.52
N ALA A 641 -12.57 -20.20 23.37
CA ALA A 641 -13.95 -20.41 23.84
C ALA A 641 -14.07 -20.16 25.35
N TYR A 642 -13.08 -20.61 26.13
CA TYR A 642 -13.02 -20.41 27.59
C TYR A 642 -13.13 -18.92 27.94
N VAL A 643 -12.28 -18.06 27.37
CA VAL A 643 -12.30 -16.62 27.64
C VAL A 643 -13.60 -15.99 27.15
N MET A 644 -14.00 -16.27 25.89
CA MET A 644 -15.13 -15.61 25.25
C MET A 644 -16.49 -15.94 25.88
N THR A 645 -16.57 -17.00 26.67
CA THR A 645 -17.81 -17.40 27.35
C THR A 645 -17.83 -17.10 28.84
N GLY A 646 -16.77 -16.46 29.39
CA GLY A 646 -16.70 -16.06 30.80
C GLY A 646 -16.05 -17.10 31.73
N GLY A 647 -15.15 -17.94 31.21
CA GLY A 647 -14.34 -18.87 32.02
C GLY A 647 -15.13 -20.02 32.63
N GLU A 648 -15.09 -20.16 33.95
CA GLU A 648 -15.76 -21.24 34.68
C GLU A 648 -17.23 -20.94 35.01
N LEU A 649 -17.80 -19.84 34.58
CA LEU A 649 -19.20 -19.51 34.79
C LEU A 649 -20.12 -20.59 34.21
N THR A 650 -21.05 -21.08 35.02
CA THR A 650 -21.92 -22.20 34.66
C THR A 650 -23.19 -21.79 33.91
N VAL A 651 -23.58 -20.54 34.06
CA VAL A 651 -24.79 -19.93 33.44
C VAL A 651 -24.46 -18.59 32.81
N PRO A 652 -25.32 -18.09 31.94
CA PRO A 652 -25.19 -16.71 31.41
C PRO A 652 -25.11 -15.70 32.57
N SER A 653 -24.12 -14.82 32.54
CA SER A 653 -23.81 -13.91 33.65
C SER A 653 -23.35 -12.56 33.09
N LEU A 654 -23.59 -11.50 33.86
CA LEU A 654 -23.02 -10.18 33.58
C LEU A 654 -21.64 -10.05 34.24
N VAL A 655 -20.65 -9.61 33.48
CA VAL A 655 -19.28 -9.38 33.94
C VAL A 655 -18.82 -8.00 33.50
N ASP A 656 -17.77 -7.48 34.12
CA ASP A 656 -17.10 -6.26 33.70
C ASP A 656 -15.92 -6.52 32.74
N GLU A 657 -15.34 -5.46 32.21
CA GLU A 657 -14.17 -5.54 31.33
C GLU A 657 -12.95 -6.14 32.04
N ASN A 658 -12.73 -5.78 33.30
CA ASN A 658 -11.58 -6.25 34.09
C ASN A 658 -11.61 -7.76 34.27
N TYR A 659 -12.79 -8.34 34.48
CA TYR A 659 -12.96 -9.78 34.56
C TYR A 659 -12.52 -10.47 33.26
N LEU A 660 -12.94 -9.97 32.10
CA LEU A 660 -12.55 -10.53 30.79
C LEU A 660 -11.07 -10.32 30.50
N LEU A 661 -10.49 -9.17 30.83
CA LEU A 661 -9.05 -8.90 30.70
C LEU A 661 -8.21 -9.81 31.59
N GLN A 662 -8.69 -10.12 32.80
CA GLN A 662 -8.04 -11.10 33.66
C GLN A 662 -8.06 -12.50 33.05
N LEU A 663 -9.21 -12.97 32.53
CA LEU A 663 -9.33 -14.26 31.86
C LEU A 663 -8.42 -14.35 30.62
N GLU A 664 -8.33 -13.30 29.82
CA GLU A 664 -7.38 -13.24 28.69
C GLU A 664 -5.95 -13.49 29.17
N ARG A 665 -5.50 -12.74 30.17
CA ARG A 665 -4.13 -12.81 30.70
C ARG A 665 -3.81 -14.17 31.29
N GLU A 666 -4.70 -14.69 32.12
CA GLU A 666 -4.54 -16.00 32.74
C GLU A 666 -4.50 -17.16 31.74
N THR A 667 -5.23 -17.02 30.64
CA THR A 667 -5.25 -18.00 29.55
C THR A 667 -4.07 -17.86 28.60
N PHE A 668 -3.63 -16.62 28.32
CA PHE A 668 -2.52 -16.29 27.41
C PHE A 668 -1.17 -16.77 27.96
N LEU A 669 -0.86 -16.51 29.24
CA LEU A 669 0.45 -16.73 29.81
C LEU A 669 0.94 -18.20 29.70
N PRO A 670 0.13 -19.23 30.02
CA PRO A 670 0.55 -20.61 29.88
C PRO A 670 0.83 -21.06 28.43
N LEU A 671 0.25 -20.36 27.43
CA LEU A 671 0.46 -20.69 26.02
C LEU A 671 1.89 -20.42 25.58
N LEU A 672 2.55 -19.39 26.13
CA LEU A 672 3.92 -19.04 25.79
C LEU A 672 4.93 -20.13 26.06
N SER A 673 4.70 -20.96 27.08
CA SER A 673 5.55 -22.10 27.46
C SER A 673 5.24 -23.38 26.67
N GLN A 674 4.16 -23.42 25.88
CA GLN A 674 3.80 -24.58 25.08
C GLN A 674 4.83 -24.85 23.97
N PRO A 675 5.37 -26.06 23.82
CA PRO A 675 6.36 -26.38 22.78
C PRO A 675 5.87 -26.03 21.38
N LYS A 676 4.62 -26.36 21.05
CA LYS A 676 4.03 -26.06 19.74
C LYS A 676 3.86 -24.57 19.47
N THR A 677 3.60 -23.75 20.48
CA THR A 677 3.62 -22.27 20.36
C THR A 677 5.03 -21.77 20.05
N GLN A 678 6.04 -22.26 20.78
CA GLN A 678 7.43 -21.87 20.52
C GLN A 678 7.89 -22.25 19.11
N GLU A 679 7.50 -23.43 18.62
CA GLU A 679 7.75 -23.84 17.22
C GLU A 679 7.08 -22.89 16.23
N ARG A 680 5.81 -22.49 16.44
CA ARG A 680 5.09 -21.54 15.58
C ARG A 680 5.76 -20.18 15.56
N ILE A 681 6.15 -19.66 16.73
CA ILE A 681 6.85 -18.37 16.83
C ILE A 681 8.19 -18.43 16.10
N ALA A 682 9.00 -19.46 16.35
CA ALA A 682 10.30 -19.64 15.68
C ALA A 682 10.14 -19.76 14.16
N HIS A 683 9.15 -20.52 13.68
CA HIS A 683 8.84 -20.65 12.27
C HIS A 683 8.43 -19.30 11.63
N MET A 684 7.55 -18.55 12.30
CA MET A 684 7.10 -17.23 11.85
C MET A 684 8.28 -16.25 11.75
N LEU A 685 9.15 -16.21 12.75
CA LEU A 685 10.34 -15.35 12.74
C LEU A 685 11.28 -15.70 11.59
N LYS A 686 11.46 -16.99 11.29
CA LYS A 686 12.34 -17.50 10.23
C LYS A 686 11.75 -17.33 8.83
N THR A 687 10.48 -17.68 8.63
CA THR A 687 9.89 -17.84 7.28
C THR A 687 8.89 -16.75 6.92
N LYS A 688 8.43 -15.96 7.89
CA LYS A 688 7.32 -14.98 7.76
C LYS A 688 6.00 -15.64 7.35
N LYS A 689 5.83 -16.92 7.63
CA LYS A 689 4.61 -17.70 7.33
C LYS A 689 4.14 -18.43 8.57
N PRO A 690 2.81 -18.58 8.78
CA PRO A 690 2.28 -19.38 9.90
C PRO A 690 2.62 -20.87 9.72
N LEU A 691 2.87 -21.55 10.85
CA LEU A 691 2.99 -23.00 10.94
C LEU A 691 1.69 -23.58 11.47
N ARG A 692 1.22 -24.68 10.89
CA ARG A 692 0.11 -25.48 11.39
C ARG A 692 0.66 -26.85 11.83
N ASN A 693 0.92 -27.02 13.14
CA ASN A 693 1.52 -28.23 13.74
C ASN A 693 0.57 -28.99 14.68
#